data_293d9c8ed738a991ba1a3cb70103e9cb
#
_entry.id   293d9c8ed738a991ba1a3cb70103e9cb
#
_cell.length_a   1.000
_cell.length_b   1.000
_cell.length_c   1.000
_cell.angle_alpha   90.00
_cell.angle_beta   90.00
_cell.angle_gamma   90.00
#
_symmetry.space_group_name_H-M   'P 1'
#
loop_
_entity.id
_entity.type
_entity.pdbx_description
1 polymer ?
#
loop_
_entity_poly.entity_id
_entity_poly.type
_entity_poly.pdbx_seq_one_letter_code
_entity_poly.pdbx_strand_id
1 'polypeptide(L)'
;VSGPRTQAEPVTLTVDGSEVIVPKGTLIIRAAENLGIEIPRFCDHPFLDPIGACRQCYVEIEGQRKLFTSCTTEVAPGMVVRTQNTSDEAHRAQVANLEFLLLNHPLDCPICDRGGECPLQDQAMSFGPGESRYAEPKRTYEKPIALSPLVKLDRERCVLCARCTRFCDEISGDRFIELFARGAGERVSIAAGEDFRSPFSGNTVQICPVGALTAEPYRFVARPFDLTTADSVCQHCSAGCNIRVDLRRGSVVRVLARDNADVNDAWTCDKGRFAFRHADLPGRVTTPLIRDRGLEPASFGEVFADIAEWSREGRAAFLSGGRLPDEDAYALAKLARVAFGTNDLDHRRTFHGGRAEQLAAASPLDTTYRDLERAKVILVAGLDAEQEVPILNLRIRKAARRGAAVFVIHPRRTRLWDVAEHTLCLPEHQTYVLERIHDGEAPGDAFEGRVSGALREAAGEAVVLVGERLTEHPLAADVALRVAQRYGAHMALVPRRSGDRGALRAGVHPSLLPGGRRVSDQAERAEIEGSWGSLPAEPGRSTRQILEACANREIDVLFLIGIDPLRDIPDADLARRALSNTRHVVVQSLELGSLEPFADAFLPAAAWIEREGHATDWEGRSQPIHAVRGPTGVSRADWEIFEGLAEAMGRPLGFGDLGALRAEAAPLLEPRPVTSRSTAWTGTGRPQRLGELTLLAYPLLVDEGRLSEGADELKAALGQDPFVELHPEDADKRGLVDGGRATVTTEAGEAVLDVRVTEHIAQGAAFVPFNQPGLAANELLSGSFTTAVRIEPAVAEPAVAEGAA
;
A
#
# COMPACT_ATOMS: atom_id res chain seq x y z
N VAL A 1 17.50 -14.14 -7.17
CA VAL A 1 17.70 -14.63 -8.52
C VAL A 1 17.23 -16.08 -8.59
N SER A 2 16.01 -16.32 -9.02
CA SER A 2 15.55 -17.65 -9.42
C SER A 2 14.67 -17.46 -10.64
N GLY A 3 15.29 -17.68 -11.83
CA GLY A 3 14.59 -17.92 -13.08
C GLY A 3 13.65 -19.12 -12.97
N PRO A 4 12.88 -19.47 -14.02
CA PRO A 4 11.96 -20.59 -13.96
C PRO A 4 12.73 -21.82 -13.51
N ARG A 5 12.28 -22.45 -12.44
CA ARG A 5 12.83 -23.71 -11.96
C ARG A 5 12.41 -24.86 -12.91
N THR A 6 13.08 -25.01 -14.03
CA THR A 6 13.61 -26.34 -14.37
C THR A 6 14.37 -26.75 -13.11
N GLN A 7 14.11 -27.89 -12.53
CA GLN A 7 14.79 -28.38 -11.32
C GLN A 7 16.28 -28.15 -11.54
N ALA A 8 16.82 -27.09 -10.91
CA ALA A 8 18.22 -26.76 -11.08
C ALA A 8 19.00 -27.96 -10.58
N GLU A 9 19.94 -28.44 -11.38
CA GLU A 9 20.79 -29.57 -11.11
C GLU A 9 21.32 -29.51 -9.66
N PRO A 10 21.05 -30.47 -8.79
CA PRO A 10 21.51 -30.45 -7.43
C PRO A 10 23.03 -30.53 -7.37
N VAL A 11 23.63 -29.66 -6.59
CA VAL A 11 25.06 -29.60 -6.33
C VAL A 11 25.33 -30.00 -4.89
N THR A 12 26.16 -31.05 -4.71
CA THR A 12 26.63 -31.46 -3.39
C THR A 12 27.97 -30.83 -3.11
N LEU A 13 28.13 -30.22 -1.94
CA LEU A 13 29.36 -29.65 -1.44
C LEU A 13 29.50 -29.90 0.05
N THR A 14 30.70 -29.67 0.58
CA THR A 14 30.98 -29.78 2.02
C THR A 14 31.31 -28.39 2.56
N VAL A 15 30.68 -27.98 3.66
CA VAL A 15 31.02 -26.74 4.41
C VAL A 15 31.34 -27.12 5.84
N ASP A 16 32.57 -26.78 6.30
CA ASP A 16 33.07 -27.11 7.65
C ASP A 16 32.90 -28.58 8.04
N GLY A 17 33.08 -29.50 7.05
CA GLY A 17 32.92 -30.94 7.25
C GLY A 17 31.50 -31.47 7.15
N SER A 18 30.50 -30.61 7.00
CA SER A 18 29.09 -30.98 6.83
C SER A 18 28.70 -30.96 5.35
N GLU A 19 28.09 -32.02 4.86
CA GLU A 19 27.59 -32.13 3.49
C GLU A 19 26.27 -31.37 3.34
N VAL A 20 26.10 -30.62 2.24
CA VAL A 20 24.87 -29.91 1.89
C VAL A 20 24.59 -30.06 0.40
N ILE A 21 23.32 -30.23 0.06
CA ILE A 21 22.83 -30.29 -1.33
C ILE A 21 22.02 -29.04 -1.60
N VAL A 22 22.41 -28.27 -2.61
CA VAL A 22 21.74 -27.02 -3.00
C VAL A 22 21.59 -26.94 -4.52
N PRO A 23 20.68 -26.15 -5.04
CA PRO A 23 20.56 -25.91 -6.48
C PRO A 23 21.85 -25.29 -7.05
N LYS A 24 22.20 -25.65 -8.28
CA LYS A 24 23.29 -25.01 -9.05
C LYS A 24 23.04 -23.50 -9.15
N GLY A 25 24.10 -22.70 -9.04
CA GLY A 25 24.05 -21.25 -8.99
C GLY A 25 23.79 -20.69 -7.57
N THR A 26 23.65 -21.55 -6.56
CA THR A 26 23.59 -21.11 -5.16
C THR A 26 24.95 -20.55 -4.73
N LEU A 27 24.96 -19.43 -4.01
CA LEU A 27 26.18 -18.86 -3.45
C LEU A 27 26.62 -19.64 -2.20
N ILE A 28 27.93 -19.76 -1.98
CA ILE A 28 28.49 -20.45 -0.82
C ILE A 28 27.88 -19.95 0.50
N ILE A 29 27.68 -18.64 0.64
CA ILE A 29 27.10 -18.08 1.87
C ILE A 29 25.69 -18.59 2.13
N ARG A 30 24.88 -18.82 1.08
CA ARG A 30 23.52 -19.40 1.21
C ARG A 30 23.56 -20.89 1.55
N ALA A 31 24.53 -21.62 0.99
CA ALA A 31 24.74 -23.02 1.35
C ALA A 31 25.16 -23.16 2.84
N ALA A 32 26.01 -22.27 3.34
CA ALA A 32 26.39 -22.23 4.76
C ALA A 32 25.19 -21.90 5.67
N GLU A 33 24.34 -20.94 5.29
CA GLU A 33 23.12 -20.61 6.01
C GLU A 33 22.15 -21.79 6.15
N ASN A 34 22.04 -22.64 5.13
CA ASN A 34 21.20 -23.84 5.19
C ASN A 34 21.70 -24.86 6.25
N LEU A 35 22.98 -24.77 6.62
CA LEU A 35 23.58 -25.58 7.69
C LEU A 35 23.58 -24.85 9.05
N GLY A 36 23.04 -23.63 9.13
CA GLY A 36 23.09 -22.80 10.33
C GLY A 36 24.49 -22.21 10.61
N ILE A 37 25.40 -22.23 9.63
CA ILE A 37 26.73 -21.66 9.74
C ILE A 37 26.67 -20.19 9.35
N GLU A 38 26.90 -19.32 10.32
CA GLU A 38 26.98 -17.88 10.10
C GLU A 38 28.37 -17.49 9.55
N ILE A 39 28.37 -16.83 8.39
CA ILE A 39 29.56 -16.19 7.82
C ILE A 39 29.38 -14.68 7.94
N PRO A 40 30.32 -13.95 8.61
CA PRO A 40 30.20 -12.51 8.83
C PRO A 40 30.16 -11.71 7.51
N ARG A 41 29.35 -10.65 7.46
CA ARG A 41 29.13 -9.87 6.25
C ARG A 41 28.53 -8.50 6.51
N PHE A 42 28.76 -7.53 5.59
CA PHE A 42 28.10 -6.22 5.61
C PHE A 42 27.44 -5.87 4.28
N CYS A 43 28.07 -6.13 3.14
CA CYS A 43 27.52 -5.75 1.84
C CYS A 43 26.48 -6.73 1.30
N ASP A 44 26.52 -8.00 1.71
CA ASP A 44 25.56 -9.00 1.28
C ASP A 44 24.16 -8.78 1.89
N HIS A 45 23.13 -8.96 1.08
CA HIS A 45 21.72 -8.93 1.47
C HIS A 45 20.94 -9.90 0.56
N PRO A 46 20.00 -10.71 1.11
CA PRO A 46 19.30 -11.75 0.31
C PRO A 46 18.57 -11.24 -0.93
N PHE A 47 18.13 -10.00 -0.90
CA PHE A 47 17.35 -9.38 -1.97
C PHE A 47 18.11 -8.39 -2.85
N LEU A 48 19.43 -8.24 -2.66
CA LEU A 48 20.29 -7.39 -3.48
C LEU A 48 21.31 -8.23 -4.23
N ASP A 49 21.71 -7.79 -5.42
CA ASP A 49 22.71 -8.47 -6.21
C ASP A 49 24.07 -8.48 -5.50
N PRO A 50 24.81 -9.58 -5.50
CA PRO A 50 26.06 -9.71 -4.77
C PRO A 50 27.18 -8.88 -5.41
N ILE A 51 27.92 -8.10 -4.61
CA ILE A 51 29.06 -7.27 -5.09
C ILE A 51 30.41 -7.56 -4.46
N GLY A 52 30.46 -8.29 -3.33
CA GLY A 52 31.71 -8.63 -2.66
C GLY A 52 32.54 -7.43 -2.19
N ALA A 53 31.90 -6.28 -1.84
CA ALA A 53 32.61 -5.04 -1.53
C ALA A 53 33.31 -5.06 -0.15
N CYS A 54 32.62 -5.54 0.90
CA CYS A 54 33.16 -5.48 2.28
C CYS A 54 34.26 -6.50 2.57
N ARG A 55 34.37 -7.56 1.80
CA ARG A 55 35.35 -8.67 1.97
C ARG A 55 35.26 -9.41 3.30
N GLN A 56 34.29 -9.14 4.13
CA GLN A 56 34.15 -9.77 5.45
C GLN A 56 33.78 -11.27 5.36
N CYS A 57 33.15 -11.71 4.27
CA CYS A 57 32.70 -13.09 4.08
C CYS A 57 33.73 -14.03 3.44
N TYR A 58 35.03 -13.82 3.68
CA TYR A 58 36.08 -14.71 3.16
C TYR A 58 35.96 -16.13 3.70
N VAL A 59 36.14 -17.10 2.81
CA VAL A 59 36.23 -18.54 3.09
C VAL A 59 37.41 -19.14 2.34
N GLU A 60 37.93 -20.24 2.87
CA GLU A 60 38.92 -21.08 2.18
C GLU A 60 38.18 -22.14 1.36
N ILE A 61 38.65 -22.38 0.15
CA ILE A 61 38.19 -23.49 -0.70
C ILE A 61 39.37 -24.42 -0.92
N GLU A 62 39.23 -25.69 -0.57
CA GLU A 62 40.27 -26.69 -0.69
C GLU A 62 40.82 -26.79 -2.12
N GLY A 63 42.14 -26.83 -2.26
CA GLY A 63 42.83 -26.85 -3.53
C GLY A 63 43.00 -25.48 -4.19
N GLN A 64 42.49 -24.39 -3.59
CA GLN A 64 42.66 -23.01 -4.05
C GLN A 64 43.80 -22.32 -3.26
N ARG A 65 44.49 -21.40 -3.95
CA ARG A 65 45.62 -20.66 -3.34
C ARG A 65 45.25 -19.38 -2.62
N LYS A 66 44.01 -18.93 -2.72
CA LYS A 66 43.54 -17.65 -2.16
C LYS A 66 42.16 -17.85 -1.53
N LEU A 67 41.80 -16.97 -0.61
CA LEU A 67 40.45 -16.88 -0.06
C LEU A 67 39.46 -16.36 -1.09
N PHE A 68 38.21 -16.78 -0.96
CA PHE A 68 37.12 -16.38 -1.79
C PHE A 68 36.02 -15.69 -0.98
N THR A 69 35.29 -14.77 -1.60
CA THR A 69 34.12 -14.16 -1.00
C THR A 69 32.93 -15.09 -1.15
N SER A 70 32.42 -15.64 -0.07
CA SER A 70 31.31 -16.58 -0.08
C SER A 70 30.00 -15.99 -0.64
N CYS A 71 29.82 -14.67 -0.54
CA CYS A 71 28.66 -13.96 -1.04
C CYS A 71 28.63 -13.72 -2.56
N THR A 72 29.74 -14.03 -3.28
CA THR A 72 29.83 -13.85 -4.75
C THR A 72 30.31 -15.10 -5.46
N THR A 73 30.62 -16.17 -4.73
CA THR A 73 31.14 -17.42 -5.30
C THR A 73 30.02 -18.46 -5.32
N GLU A 74 29.72 -18.96 -6.51
CA GLU A 74 28.76 -20.04 -6.69
C GLU A 74 29.35 -21.39 -6.27
N VAL A 75 28.50 -22.27 -5.77
CA VAL A 75 28.87 -23.63 -5.39
C VAL A 75 29.22 -24.48 -6.63
N ALA A 76 30.16 -25.40 -6.46
CA ALA A 76 30.52 -26.40 -7.48
C ALA A 76 30.48 -27.82 -6.90
N PRO A 77 30.24 -28.86 -7.72
CA PRO A 77 30.19 -30.25 -7.27
C PRO A 77 31.47 -30.68 -6.58
N GLY A 78 31.36 -31.26 -5.39
CA GLY A 78 32.50 -31.72 -4.61
C GLY A 78 33.36 -30.62 -3.98
N MET A 79 32.93 -29.37 -4.02
CA MET A 79 33.62 -28.25 -3.38
C MET A 79 33.71 -28.49 -1.87
N VAL A 80 34.89 -28.27 -1.30
CA VAL A 80 35.09 -28.30 0.15
C VAL A 80 35.40 -26.89 0.61
N VAL A 81 34.51 -26.33 1.40
CA VAL A 81 34.58 -24.96 1.93
C VAL A 81 34.90 -25.02 3.42
N ARG A 82 35.84 -24.19 3.86
CA ARG A 82 36.15 -23.99 5.26
C ARG A 82 35.89 -22.52 5.62
N THR A 83 35.00 -22.32 6.57
CA THR A 83 34.69 -20.98 7.09
C THR A 83 35.68 -20.60 8.19
N GLN A 84 35.42 -19.47 8.86
CA GLN A 84 36.18 -19.04 10.05
C GLN A 84 36.23 -20.07 11.20
N ASN A 85 35.31 -21.03 11.18
CA ASN A 85 35.21 -22.05 12.20
C ASN A 85 36.27 -23.16 12.04
N THR A 86 36.72 -23.40 10.79
CA THR A 86 37.63 -24.52 10.44
C THR A 86 38.83 -24.10 9.62
N SER A 87 38.97 -22.82 9.28
CA SER A 87 40.16 -22.25 8.60
C SER A 87 40.72 -21.07 9.37
N ASP A 88 41.92 -21.21 9.88
CA ASP A 88 42.71 -20.16 10.54
C ASP A 88 43.01 -19.01 9.57
N GLU A 89 43.16 -19.29 8.26
CA GLU A 89 43.43 -18.25 7.26
C GLU A 89 42.19 -17.40 7.02
N ALA A 90 41.00 -18.01 6.85
CA ALA A 90 39.73 -17.32 6.71
C ALA A 90 39.44 -16.47 7.97
N HIS A 91 39.65 -17.03 9.16
CA HIS A 91 39.44 -16.32 10.41
C HIS A 91 40.36 -15.09 10.50
N ARG A 92 41.67 -15.24 10.27
CA ARG A 92 42.62 -14.10 10.32
C ARG A 92 42.24 -13.02 9.29
N ALA A 93 41.82 -13.40 8.08
CA ALA A 93 41.42 -12.44 7.06
C ALA A 93 40.14 -11.67 7.46
N GLN A 94 39.16 -12.32 8.07
CA GLN A 94 37.93 -11.69 8.57
C GLN A 94 38.25 -10.72 9.73
N VAL A 95 39.11 -11.13 10.68
CA VAL A 95 39.56 -10.24 11.78
C VAL A 95 40.26 -9.00 11.21
N ALA A 96 41.17 -9.16 10.24
CA ALA A 96 41.89 -8.04 9.62
C ALA A 96 40.92 -7.10 8.85
N ASN A 97 39.98 -7.64 8.11
CA ASN A 97 38.94 -6.81 7.44
C ASN A 97 38.11 -6.03 8.44
N LEU A 98 37.67 -6.65 9.52
CA LEU A 98 36.90 -5.99 10.56
C LEU A 98 37.72 -4.87 11.24
N GLU A 99 39.02 -5.10 11.47
CA GLU A 99 39.95 -4.07 11.96
C GLU A 99 39.97 -2.86 10.99
N PHE A 100 40.07 -3.09 9.67
CA PHE A 100 39.99 -2.00 8.68
C PHE A 100 38.67 -1.24 8.73
N LEU A 101 37.51 -1.91 8.90
CA LEU A 101 36.23 -1.26 9.03
C LEU A 101 36.12 -0.42 10.31
N LEU A 102 36.75 -0.85 11.40
CA LEU A 102 36.78 -0.15 12.68
C LEU A 102 37.78 1.00 12.76
N LEU A 103 38.77 1.04 11.88
CA LEU A 103 39.90 2.00 11.88
C LEU A 103 39.41 3.45 12.01
N ASN A 104 38.47 3.88 11.14
CA ASN A 104 37.89 5.22 11.15
C ASN A 104 36.46 5.26 11.72
N HIS A 105 35.91 4.12 12.14
CA HIS A 105 34.59 4.10 12.73
C HIS A 105 34.56 4.85 14.07
N PRO A 106 33.64 5.84 14.26
CA PRO A 106 33.65 6.67 15.47
C PRO A 106 33.22 5.88 16.72
N LEU A 107 33.59 6.34 17.88
CA LEU A 107 33.19 5.77 19.17
C LEU A 107 31.81 6.29 19.60
N ASP A 108 30.86 6.27 18.69
CA ASP A 108 29.53 6.88 18.81
C ASP A 108 28.48 5.91 19.37
N CYS A 109 28.76 4.68 19.71
CA CYS A 109 27.76 3.70 20.14
C CYS A 109 26.75 4.25 21.18
N PRO A 110 27.18 5.02 22.21
CA PRO A 110 26.28 5.61 23.18
C PRO A 110 25.27 6.62 22.58
N ILE A 111 25.62 7.29 21.49
CA ILE A 111 24.80 8.31 20.80
C ILE A 111 24.34 7.87 19.40
N CYS A 112 24.50 6.61 19.07
CA CYS A 112 24.11 6.04 17.79
C CYS A 112 22.80 5.27 17.94
N ASP A 113 21.76 5.61 17.13
CA ASP A 113 20.47 4.93 17.20
C ASP A 113 20.53 3.44 16.84
N ARG A 114 21.58 3.01 16.14
CA ARG A 114 21.81 1.58 15.86
C ARG A 114 22.41 0.81 17.03
N GLY A 115 22.83 1.49 18.09
CA GLY A 115 23.46 0.86 19.26
C GLY A 115 22.52 -0.15 19.94
N GLY A 116 22.97 -1.41 20.08
CA GLY A 116 22.23 -2.53 20.62
C GLY A 116 21.47 -3.38 19.57
N GLU A 117 21.46 -2.96 18.29
CA GLU A 117 20.94 -3.74 17.15
C GLU A 117 21.87 -3.58 15.93
N CYS A 118 23.16 -3.43 16.17
CA CYS A 118 24.15 -3.08 15.16
C CYS A 118 24.98 -4.29 14.72
N PRO A 119 24.83 -4.77 13.46
CA PRO A 119 25.67 -5.86 12.94
C PRO A 119 27.18 -5.64 13.08
N LEU A 120 27.65 -4.37 13.07
CA LEU A 120 29.08 -4.10 13.30
C LEU A 120 29.50 -4.37 14.76
N GLN A 121 28.63 -4.04 15.74
CA GLN A 121 28.89 -4.40 17.15
C GLN A 121 28.92 -5.92 17.32
N ASP A 122 27.89 -6.62 16.78
CA ASP A 122 27.76 -8.06 16.93
C ASP A 122 28.95 -8.80 16.30
N GLN A 123 29.31 -8.41 15.06
CA GLN A 123 30.46 -9.00 14.38
C GLN A 123 31.82 -8.62 15.03
N ALA A 124 31.96 -7.40 15.59
CA ALA A 124 33.15 -7.01 16.30
C ALA A 124 33.36 -7.83 17.58
N MET A 125 32.26 -8.17 18.28
CA MET A 125 32.30 -9.01 19.47
C MET A 125 32.57 -10.49 19.15
N SER A 126 31.93 -11.01 18.06
CA SER A 126 32.00 -12.44 17.74
C SER A 126 33.23 -12.83 16.92
N PHE A 127 33.70 -11.94 16.05
CA PHE A 127 34.72 -12.25 15.04
C PHE A 127 35.88 -11.21 15.01
N GLY A 128 35.85 -10.17 15.83
CA GLY A 128 36.80 -9.08 15.80
C GLY A 128 37.94 -9.23 16.81
N PRO A 129 38.96 -8.34 16.73
CA PRO A 129 40.01 -8.25 17.75
C PRO A 129 39.43 -7.66 19.05
N GLY A 130 39.87 -8.14 20.19
CA GLY A 130 39.49 -7.62 21.50
C GLY A 130 39.99 -6.21 21.79
N GLU A 131 41.07 -5.78 21.11
CA GLU A 131 41.73 -4.49 21.33
C GLU A 131 42.03 -3.81 19.98
N SER A 132 42.04 -2.47 20.00
CA SER A 132 42.43 -1.67 18.83
C SER A 132 43.93 -1.32 18.92
N ARG A 133 44.65 -1.54 17.80
CA ARG A 133 46.06 -1.12 17.63
C ARG A 133 46.16 0.29 17.04
N TYR A 134 45.05 0.90 16.64
CA TYR A 134 45.04 2.19 15.96
C TYR A 134 45.15 3.33 16.95
N ALA A 135 46.23 4.10 16.83
CA ALA A 135 46.56 5.21 17.70
C ALA A 135 46.36 6.60 17.07
N GLU A 136 46.13 6.65 15.74
CA GLU A 136 45.97 7.89 15.01
C GLU A 136 44.55 8.50 15.18
N PRO A 137 44.36 9.81 14.95
CA PRO A 137 43.05 10.42 14.96
C PRO A 137 42.16 9.81 13.89
N LYS A 138 40.90 9.49 14.26
CA LYS A 138 39.88 9.01 13.33
C LYS A 138 39.46 10.15 12.40
N ARG A 139 39.09 9.77 11.17
CA ARG A 139 38.54 10.69 10.17
C ARG A 139 37.24 11.32 10.66
N THR A 140 37.08 12.61 10.44
CA THR A 140 35.88 13.36 10.82
C THR A 140 35.20 13.96 9.60
N TYR A 141 33.90 14.05 9.65
CA TYR A 141 33.03 14.67 8.68
C TYR A 141 31.97 15.53 9.36
N GLU A 142 31.33 16.41 8.61
CA GLU A 142 30.10 17.07 9.03
C GLU A 142 29.02 16.02 9.31
N LYS A 143 28.37 16.13 10.46
CA LYS A 143 27.30 15.18 10.87
C LYS A 143 26.30 15.80 11.85
N PRO A 144 24.99 15.43 11.79
CA PRO A 144 24.39 14.64 10.73
C PRO A 144 24.06 15.50 9.51
N ILE A 145 24.01 14.87 8.33
CA ILE A 145 23.55 15.51 7.10
C ILE A 145 22.09 15.12 6.87
N ALA A 146 21.20 16.10 6.70
CA ALA A 146 19.83 15.83 6.30
C ALA A 146 19.80 15.45 4.81
N LEU A 147 19.36 14.22 4.50
CA LEU A 147 19.09 13.81 3.13
C LEU A 147 17.63 14.14 2.75
N SER A 148 16.75 14.14 3.73
CA SER A 148 15.35 14.54 3.66
C SER A 148 14.83 14.83 5.08
N PRO A 149 13.60 15.29 5.25
CA PRO A 149 12.95 15.36 6.56
C PRO A 149 12.87 14.00 7.28
N LEU A 150 12.90 12.87 6.54
CA LEU A 150 12.82 11.53 7.11
C LEU A 150 14.16 10.89 7.42
N VAL A 151 15.21 11.19 6.65
CA VAL A 151 16.47 10.43 6.68
C VAL A 151 17.66 11.33 6.93
N LYS A 152 18.45 10.96 7.93
CA LYS A 152 19.74 11.59 8.25
C LYS A 152 20.90 10.66 7.93
N LEU A 153 22.01 11.22 7.46
CA LEU A 153 23.26 10.52 7.15
C LEU A 153 24.38 10.97 8.08
N ASP A 154 25.03 10.00 8.72
CA ASP A 154 26.31 10.17 9.41
C ASP A 154 27.38 9.43 8.62
N ARG A 155 28.22 10.17 7.90
CA ARG A 155 29.26 9.59 7.04
C ARG A 155 30.37 8.90 7.82
N GLU A 156 30.65 9.32 9.04
CA GLU A 156 31.71 8.71 9.87
C GLU A 156 31.38 7.26 10.22
N ARG A 157 30.08 6.95 10.40
CA ARG A 157 29.60 5.60 10.73
C ARG A 157 29.50 4.68 9.52
N CYS A 158 29.57 5.23 8.30
CA CYS A 158 29.38 4.47 7.08
C CYS A 158 30.56 3.51 6.81
N VAL A 159 30.23 2.22 6.60
CA VAL A 159 31.20 1.16 6.25
C VAL A 159 31.29 0.90 4.73
N LEU A 160 30.72 1.78 3.91
CA LEU A 160 30.72 1.74 2.43
C LEU A 160 30.26 0.37 1.86
N CYS A 161 29.27 -0.25 2.48
CA CYS A 161 28.75 -1.55 2.06
C CYS A 161 27.85 -1.46 0.81
N ALA A 162 27.48 -0.28 0.37
CA ALA A 162 26.64 0.01 -0.78
C ALA A 162 25.24 -0.66 -0.78
N ARG A 163 24.71 -1.10 0.38
CA ARG A 163 23.34 -1.64 0.42
C ARG A 163 22.29 -0.59 0.05
N CYS A 164 22.44 0.65 0.55
CA CYS A 164 21.50 1.73 0.29
C CYS A 164 21.49 2.15 -1.19
N THR A 165 22.66 2.29 -1.81
CA THR A 165 22.77 2.67 -3.23
C THR A 165 22.22 1.58 -4.15
N ARG A 166 22.49 0.30 -3.84
CA ARG A 166 21.94 -0.83 -4.58
C ARG A 166 20.44 -0.97 -4.39
N PHE A 167 19.90 -0.72 -3.18
CA PHE A 167 18.46 -0.70 -2.97
C PHE A 167 17.79 0.34 -3.86
N CYS A 168 18.32 1.57 -3.90
CA CYS A 168 17.77 2.64 -4.72
C CYS A 168 17.84 2.31 -6.21
N ASP A 169 18.91 1.68 -6.69
CA ASP A 169 19.07 1.28 -8.09
C ASP A 169 18.29 0.02 -8.44
N GLU A 170 18.48 -1.05 -7.68
CA GLU A 170 18.02 -2.39 -8.03
C GLU A 170 16.54 -2.63 -7.67
N ILE A 171 16.06 -2.04 -6.57
CA ILE A 171 14.74 -2.34 -6.02
C ILE A 171 13.74 -1.21 -6.30
N SER A 172 14.01 0.00 -5.82
CA SER A 172 13.08 1.12 -6.00
C SER A 172 13.18 1.79 -7.36
N GLY A 173 14.33 1.71 -8.03
CA GLY A 173 14.61 2.43 -9.26
C GLY A 173 14.82 3.94 -9.07
N ASP A 174 15.07 4.37 -7.85
CA ASP A 174 15.23 5.76 -7.44
C ASP A 174 16.69 6.04 -7.08
N ARG A 175 17.50 6.43 -8.02
CA ARG A 175 18.94 6.64 -7.82
C ARG A 175 19.28 7.95 -7.10
N PHE A 176 18.63 8.24 -5.99
CA PHE A 176 18.92 9.45 -5.19
C PHE A 176 20.22 9.31 -4.39
N ILE A 177 20.51 8.13 -3.82
CA ILE A 177 21.73 7.87 -3.05
C ILE A 177 22.73 7.13 -3.91
N GLU A 178 23.93 7.69 -4.06
CA GLU A 178 25.01 7.11 -4.85
C GLU A 178 26.36 7.15 -4.10
N LEU A 179 27.37 6.48 -4.68
CA LEU A 179 28.75 6.56 -4.24
C LEU A 179 29.44 7.70 -4.99
N PHE A 180 29.92 8.69 -4.26
CA PHE A 180 30.65 9.85 -4.79
C PHE A 180 32.15 9.72 -4.52
N ALA A 181 32.94 10.27 -5.40
CA ALA A 181 34.42 10.22 -5.40
C ALA A 181 34.95 8.78 -5.54
N ARG A 182 36.21 8.54 -5.19
CA ARG A 182 36.86 7.23 -5.28
C ARG A 182 38.01 7.11 -4.30
N GLY A 183 38.45 5.88 -4.04
CA GLY A 183 39.54 5.58 -3.13
C GLY A 183 39.24 6.04 -1.71
N ALA A 184 40.22 6.65 -1.04
CA ALA A 184 40.05 7.11 0.35
C ALA A 184 38.98 8.22 0.52
N GLY A 185 38.61 8.90 -0.56
CA GLY A 185 37.56 9.94 -0.56
C GLY A 185 36.17 9.42 -0.87
N GLU A 186 35.99 8.14 -1.18
CA GLU A 186 34.69 7.56 -1.50
C GLU A 186 33.71 7.70 -0.35
N ARG A 187 32.49 8.11 -0.69
CA ARG A 187 31.44 8.35 0.30
C ARG A 187 30.05 8.19 -0.29
N VAL A 188 29.12 7.77 0.53
CA VAL A 188 27.68 7.81 0.22
C VAL A 188 27.18 9.25 0.30
N SER A 189 26.38 9.68 -0.66
CA SER A 189 25.77 11.02 -0.71
C SER A 189 24.58 11.05 -1.66
N ILE A 190 23.94 12.22 -1.73
CA ILE A 190 22.99 12.62 -2.77
C ILE A 190 23.62 13.76 -3.59
N ALA A 191 23.08 14.04 -4.77
CA ALA A 191 23.50 15.18 -5.58
C ALA A 191 23.24 16.50 -4.85
N ALA A 192 24.09 17.48 -5.09
CA ALA A 192 23.97 18.79 -4.45
C ALA A 192 22.66 19.49 -4.90
N GLY A 193 21.87 19.94 -3.95
CA GLY A 193 20.60 20.61 -4.19
C GLY A 193 19.43 19.68 -4.46
N GLU A 194 19.63 18.37 -4.38
CA GLU A 194 18.54 17.39 -4.44
C GLU A 194 18.14 16.93 -3.04
N ASP A 195 16.85 16.61 -2.89
CA ASP A 195 16.30 15.95 -1.70
C ASP A 195 16.06 14.48 -1.98
N PHE A 196 16.19 13.64 -0.97
CA PHE A 196 15.89 12.22 -1.06
C PHE A 196 14.38 11.97 -1.00
N ARG A 197 13.70 12.14 -2.13
CA ARG A 197 12.23 12.05 -2.25
C ARG A 197 11.74 10.67 -2.72
N SER A 198 12.42 9.60 -2.36
CA SER A 198 11.95 8.25 -2.65
C SER A 198 10.83 7.86 -1.68
N PRO A 199 9.71 7.29 -2.16
CA PRO A 199 8.65 6.74 -1.31
C PRO A 199 9.07 5.46 -0.57
N PHE A 200 10.33 5.04 -0.74
CA PHE A 200 10.93 3.87 -0.12
C PHE A 200 12.18 4.18 0.70
N SER A 201 12.42 5.46 1.00
CA SER A 201 13.66 5.94 1.63
C SER A 201 13.96 5.26 2.96
N GLY A 202 12.95 4.94 3.76
CA GLY A 202 13.08 4.27 5.05
C GLY A 202 13.66 2.85 4.97
N ASN A 203 13.61 2.17 3.81
CA ASN A 203 14.28 0.88 3.65
C ASN A 203 15.79 1.02 3.68
N THR A 204 16.35 2.13 3.18
CA THR A 204 17.80 2.38 3.25
C THR A 204 18.29 2.48 4.68
N VAL A 205 17.45 3.00 5.60
CA VAL A 205 17.71 3.02 7.04
C VAL A 205 17.68 1.61 7.61
N GLN A 206 16.66 0.82 7.26
CA GLN A 206 16.49 -0.54 7.80
C GLN A 206 17.63 -1.47 7.40
N ILE A 207 18.04 -1.46 6.13
CA ILE A 207 19.11 -2.34 5.61
C ILE A 207 20.53 -1.84 5.89
N CYS A 208 20.68 -0.60 6.35
CA CYS A 208 21.99 -0.08 6.73
C CYS A 208 22.52 -0.88 7.92
N PRO A 209 23.69 -1.56 7.80
CA PRO A 209 24.18 -2.43 8.87
C PRO A 209 24.76 -1.65 10.05
N VAL A 210 24.85 -0.33 9.96
CA VAL A 210 25.40 0.58 10.98
C VAL A 210 24.48 1.80 11.14
N GLY A 211 24.77 2.66 12.10
CA GLY A 211 24.04 3.89 12.34
C GLY A 211 24.38 5.05 11.40
N ALA A 212 24.79 4.74 10.15
CA ALA A 212 25.10 5.78 9.16
C ALA A 212 23.82 6.42 8.61
N LEU A 213 22.80 5.62 8.27
CA LEU A 213 21.47 6.10 7.91
C LEU A 213 20.53 5.88 9.09
N THR A 214 19.83 6.93 9.50
CA THR A 214 18.89 6.92 10.63
C THR A 214 17.60 7.63 10.27
N ALA A 215 16.48 7.15 10.83
CA ALA A 215 15.17 7.76 10.63
C ALA A 215 14.98 8.91 11.62
N GLU A 216 14.71 10.13 11.14
CA GLU A 216 14.51 11.30 11.98
C GLU A 216 13.40 11.11 13.03
N PRO A 217 12.21 10.54 12.69
CA PRO A 217 11.15 10.33 13.67
C PRO A 217 11.51 9.37 14.82
N TYR A 218 12.56 8.56 14.66
CA TYR A 218 13.00 7.59 15.65
C TYR A 218 14.29 7.99 16.38
N ARG A 219 15.03 9.00 15.87
CA ARG A 219 16.34 9.37 16.47
C ARG A 219 16.20 9.69 17.95
N PHE A 220 17.02 9.01 18.76
CA PHE A 220 17.13 9.17 20.21
C PHE A 220 15.83 8.88 21.00
N VAL A 221 14.84 8.21 20.38
CA VAL A 221 13.55 7.90 21.02
C VAL A 221 13.66 6.72 21.95
N ALA A 222 14.31 5.62 21.52
CA ALA A 222 14.39 4.39 22.31
C ALA A 222 15.68 3.60 22.03
N ARG A 223 15.99 2.66 22.93
CA ARG A 223 16.97 1.60 22.71
C ARG A 223 16.25 0.28 22.46
N PRO A 224 16.85 -0.69 21.74
CA PRO A 224 16.21 -1.97 21.45
C PRO A 224 15.69 -2.71 22.68
N PHE A 225 16.40 -2.62 23.81
CA PHE A 225 16.00 -3.25 25.08
C PHE A 225 14.82 -2.54 25.79
N ASP A 226 14.46 -1.32 25.36
CA ASP A 226 13.28 -0.57 25.86
C ASP A 226 12.01 -0.90 25.05
N LEU A 227 12.14 -1.67 23.98
CA LEU A 227 11.06 -1.90 23.04
C LEU A 227 10.30 -3.18 23.36
N THR A 228 8.99 -3.10 23.24
CA THR A 228 8.10 -4.24 23.06
C THR A 228 7.74 -4.33 21.60
N THR A 229 7.86 -5.51 21.00
CA THR A 229 7.65 -5.69 19.56
C THR A 229 6.51 -6.66 19.29
N ALA A 230 5.73 -6.39 18.25
CA ALA A 230 4.72 -7.30 17.73
C ALA A 230 4.72 -7.30 16.20
N ASP A 231 4.43 -8.47 15.65
CA ASP A 231 4.22 -8.63 14.21
C ASP A 231 2.78 -8.23 13.84
N SER A 232 2.60 -7.64 12.67
CA SER A 232 1.28 -7.29 12.16
C SER A 232 1.31 -7.13 10.64
N VAL A 233 0.18 -6.67 10.07
CA VAL A 233 0.02 -6.32 8.65
C VAL A 233 -0.25 -4.83 8.53
N CYS A 234 0.31 -4.19 7.51
CA CYS A 234 0.13 -2.76 7.25
C CYS A 234 -1.30 -2.44 6.81
N GLN A 235 -1.89 -1.39 7.40
CA GLN A 235 -3.27 -0.97 7.16
C GLN A 235 -3.47 0.06 6.03
N HIS A 236 -2.38 0.55 5.40
CA HIS A 236 -2.48 1.72 4.51
C HIS A 236 -3.06 1.41 3.14
N CYS A 237 -2.68 0.29 2.54
CA CYS A 237 -3.14 -0.12 1.23
C CYS A 237 -3.31 -1.64 1.12
N SER A 238 -3.83 -2.09 0.00
CA SER A 238 -4.10 -3.51 -0.25
C SER A 238 -2.85 -4.38 -0.51
N ALA A 239 -1.64 -3.83 -0.38
CA ALA A 239 -0.42 -4.62 -0.59
C ALA A 239 -0.23 -5.76 0.43
N GLY A 240 -0.81 -5.66 1.62
CA GLY A 240 -0.69 -6.68 2.66
C GLY A 240 0.70 -6.79 3.28
N CYS A 241 1.50 -5.72 3.28
CA CYS A 241 2.88 -5.73 3.78
C CYS A 241 2.97 -6.26 5.21
N ASN A 242 3.85 -7.22 5.41
CA ASN A 242 4.18 -7.71 6.74
C ASN A 242 5.10 -6.73 7.44
N ILE A 243 4.73 -6.32 8.63
CA ILE A 243 5.42 -5.33 9.43
C ILE A 243 5.69 -5.81 10.85
N ARG A 244 6.73 -5.23 11.46
CA ARG A 244 6.98 -5.28 12.89
C ARG A 244 6.72 -3.90 13.46
N VAL A 245 5.93 -3.85 14.51
CA VAL A 245 5.59 -2.62 15.23
C VAL A 245 6.35 -2.61 16.54
N ASP A 246 7.14 -1.58 16.77
CA ASP A 246 7.93 -1.40 17.98
C ASP A 246 7.28 -0.33 18.87
N LEU A 247 6.98 -0.69 20.12
CA LEU A 247 6.36 0.18 21.12
C LEU A 247 7.36 0.50 22.23
N ARG A 248 7.24 1.71 22.75
CA ARG A 248 7.85 2.13 24.01
C ARG A 248 6.79 2.67 24.94
N ARG A 249 6.61 2.06 26.11
CA ARG A 249 5.61 2.47 27.10
C ARG A 249 4.19 2.57 26.56
N GLY A 250 3.83 1.64 25.66
CA GLY A 250 2.49 1.58 25.07
C GLY A 250 2.26 2.46 23.83
N SER A 251 3.18 3.36 23.48
CA SER A 251 3.09 4.17 22.25
C SER A 251 3.95 3.57 21.13
N VAL A 252 3.45 3.60 19.90
CA VAL A 252 4.22 3.18 18.72
C VAL A 252 5.32 4.19 18.45
N VAL A 253 6.55 3.71 18.35
CA VAL A 253 7.72 4.56 18.10
C VAL A 253 8.40 4.26 16.77
N ARG A 254 8.18 3.04 16.24
CA ARG A 254 8.80 2.61 14.98
C ARG A 254 8.00 1.49 14.32
N VAL A 255 7.93 1.53 12.99
CA VAL A 255 7.43 0.42 12.16
C VAL A 255 8.52 0.01 11.18
N LEU A 256 8.79 -1.28 11.10
CA LEU A 256 9.78 -1.89 10.20
C LEU A 256 9.12 -2.90 9.27
N ALA A 257 9.70 -3.10 8.09
CA ALA A 257 9.32 -4.23 7.27
C ALA A 257 9.76 -5.53 7.93
N ARG A 258 8.90 -6.55 7.87
CA ARG A 258 9.22 -7.94 8.20
C ARG A 258 9.32 -8.74 6.90
N ASP A 259 10.29 -9.64 6.85
CA ASP A 259 10.56 -10.42 5.66
C ASP A 259 9.40 -11.36 5.34
N ASN A 260 8.85 -11.23 4.14
CA ASN A 260 7.89 -12.16 3.57
C ASN A 260 8.07 -12.18 2.04
N ALA A 261 8.73 -13.23 1.54
CA ALA A 261 9.02 -13.39 0.12
C ALA A 261 7.76 -13.50 -0.75
N ASP A 262 6.62 -13.90 -0.16
CA ASP A 262 5.36 -14.04 -0.87
C ASP A 262 4.57 -12.73 -0.99
N VAL A 263 4.91 -11.71 -0.20
CA VAL A 263 4.17 -10.43 -0.16
C VAL A 263 5.10 -9.25 -0.45
N ASN A 264 5.93 -8.87 0.50
CA ASN A 264 6.70 -7.62 0.43
C ASN A 264 8.23 -7.82 0.38
N ASP A 265 8.73 -9.05 0.17
CA ASP A 265 10.14 -9.38 0.38
C ASP A 265 10.60 -8.90 1.77
N ALA A 266 11.46 -7.87 1.82
CA ALA A 266 11.92 -7.21 3.06
C ALA A 266 11.56 -5.71 3.07
N TRP A 267 10.60 -5.26 2.25
CA TRP A 267 10.39 -3.85 1.95
C TRP A 267 9.04 -3.34 2.44
N THR A 268 8.96 -2.04 2.74
CA THR A 268 7.71 -1.31 2.92
C THR A 268 7.87 0.11 2.39
N CYS A 269 6.76 0.75 2.00
CA CYS A 269 6.80 2.16 1.62
C CYS A 269 6.91 3.08 2.84
N ASP A 270 7.32 4.31 2.61
CA ASP A 270 7.51 5.29 3.69
C ASP A 270 6.18 5.67 4.37
N LYS A 271 5.05 5.66 3.67
CA LYS A 271 3.74 5.80 4.30
C LYS A 271 3.47 4.66 5.30
N GLY A 272 3.72 3.40 4.91
CA GLY A 272 3.57 2.25 5.80
C GLY A 272 4.52 2.25 6.99
N ARG A 273 5.67 2.91 6.83
CA ARG A 273 6.72 2.99 7.86
C ARG A 273 6.54 4.14 8.84
N PHE A 274 6.08 5.31 8.38
CA PHE A 274 6.11 6.55 9.16
C PHE A 274 4.74 7.10 9.52
N ALA A 275 3.66 6.69 8.85
CA ALA A 275 2.31 7.17 9.13
C ALA A 275 1.59 6.28 10.15
N PHE A 276 2.09 6.19 11.37
CA PHE A 276 1.52 5.38 12.45
C PHE A 276 0.93 6.20 13.61
N ARG A 277 1.13 7.52 13.64
CA ARG A 277 0.74 8.38 14.77
C ARG A 277 -0.76 8.63 14.86
N HIS A 278 -1.52 8.44 13.78
CA HIS A 278 -2.97 8.68 13.75
C HIS A 278 -3.75 7.92 14.84
N ALA A 279 -3.23 6.81 15.37
CA ALA A 279 -3.84 6.07 16.47
C ALA A 279 -3.68 6.73 17.85
N ASP A 280 -2.75 7.69 17.98
CA ASP A 280 -2.36 8.32 19.25
C ASP A 280 -2.54 9.85 19.24
N LEU A 281 -3.32 10.38 18.30
CA LEU A 281 -3.56 11.83 18.22
C LEU A 281 -4.45 12.35 19.34
N PRO A 282 -4.26 13.59 19.76
CA PRO A 282 -5.07 14.22 20.83
C PRO A 282 -6.57 14.28 20.53
N GLY A 283 -6.95 14.34 19.24
CA GLY A 283 -8.36 14.36 18.79
C GLY A 283 -9.07 13.02 18.84
N ARG A 284 -8.38 11.94 19.26
CA ARG A 284 -8.98 10.61 19.36
C ARG A 284 -10.06 10.56 20.44
N VAL A 285 -11.26 10.14 20.06
CA VAL A 285 -12.39 9.94 20.98
C VAL A 285 -12.44 8.49 21.42
N THR A 286 -12.38 8.28 22.73
CA THR A 286 -12.31 6.93 23.34
C THR A 286 -13.51 6.58 24.23
N THR A 287 -14.53 7.44 24.21
CA THR A 287 -15.79 7.28 24.96
C THR A 287 -16.95 7.46 23.99
N PRO A 288 -18.02 6.64 24.07
CA PRO A 288 -19.21 6.87 23.25
C PRO A 288 -19.82 8.23 23.54
N LEU A 289 -20.37 8.88 22.51
CA LEU A 289 -21.02 10.19 22.64
C LEU A 289 -22.44 10.10 22.06
N ILE A 290 -23.35 10.89 22.64
CA ILE A 290 -24.71 11.08 22.17
C ILE A 290 -25.03 12.56 22.11
N ARG A 291 -25.85 13.00 21.15
CA ARG A 291 -26.28 14.39 21.02
C ARG A 291 -27.56 14.68 21.79
N ASP A 292 -27.45 15.59 22.76
CA ASP A 292 -28.60 16.22 23.41
C ASP A 292 -28.58 17.75 23.08
N ARG A 293 -27.86 18.56 23.80
CA ARG A 293 -27.57 19.96 23.46
C ARG A 293 -26.25 20.15 22.72
N GLY A 294 -25.35 19.19 22.86
CA GLY A 294 -24.09 18.98 22.20
C GLY A 294 -23.78 17.50 22.19
N LEU A 295 -22.60 17.07 21.72
CA LEU A 295 -22.15 15.69 21.88
C LEU A 295 -21.59 15.51 23.31
N GLU A 296 -22.26 14.69 24.11
CA GLU A 296 -21.93 14.44 25.50
C GLU A 296 -21.51 12.97 25.70
N PRO A 297 -20.58 12.69 26.63
CA PRO A 297 -20.19 11.32 26.95
C PRO A 297 -21.37 10.49 27.47
N ALA A 298 -21.49 9.27 26.96
CA ALA A 298 -22.49 8.30 27.35
C ALA A 298 -21.86 6.89 27.47
N SER A 299 -22.60 5.95 28.00
CA SER A 299 -22.23 4.53 27.95
C SER A 299 -22.61 3.91 26.61
N PHE A 300 -21.95 2.81 26.22
CA PHE A 300 -22.36 2.04 25.04
C PHE A 300 -23.82 1.61 25.11
N GLY A 301 -24.30 1.20 26.31
CA GLY A 301 -25.68 0.77 26.49
C GLY A 301 -26.69 1.87 26.20
N GLU A 302 -26.44 3.10 26.65
CA GLU A 302 -27.30 4.27 26.34
C GLU A 302 -27.31 4.57 24.85
N VAL A 303 -26.13 4.68 24.23
CA VAL A 303 -26.03 4.96 22.78
C VAL A 303 -26.68 3.84 21.94
N PHE A 304 -26.51 2.58 22.31
CA PHE A 304 -27.15 1.46 21.62
C PHE A 304 -28.68 1.48 21.76
N ALA A 305 -29.20 1.86 22.93
CA ALA A 305 -30.64 1.97 23.15
C ALA A 305 -31.26 3.06 22.27
N ASP A 306 -30.61 4.21 22.18
CA ASP A 306 -31.07 5.32 21.32
C ASP A 306 -31.02 4.94 19.83
N ILE A 307 -29.93 4.34 19.37
CA ILE A 307 -29.81 3.87 17.98
C ILE A 307 -30.88 2.80 17.68
N ALA A 308 -31.11 1.87 18.61
CA ALA A 308 -32.16 0.87 18.45
C ALA A 308 -33.57 1.48 18.37
N GLU A 309 -33.81 2.56 19.12
CA GLU A 309 -35.08 3.29 19.06
C GLU A 309 -35.22 4.01 17.70
N TRP A 310 -34.19 4.74 17.24
CA TRP A 310 -34.20 5.43 15.94
C TRP A 310 -34.40 4.49 14.77
N SER A 311 -33.91 3.25 14.89
CA SER A 311 -33.99 2.23 13.86
C SER A 311 -35.26 1.37 13.87
N ARG A 312 -36.13 1.53 14.87
CA ARG A 312 -37.30 0.67 15.06
C ARG A 312 -38.30 0.79 13.90
N GLU A 313 -38.48 1.99 13.36
CA GLU A 313 -39.37 2.29 12.24
C GLU A 313 -38.60 2.99 11.10
N GLY A 314 -37.32 3.31 11.34
CA GLY A 314 -36.47 4.04 10.42
C GLY A 314 -35.74 3.12 9.43
N ARG A 315 -35.56 3.61 8.21
CA ARG A 315 -34.72 2.95 7.19
C ARG A 315 -33.26 3.28 7.45
N ALA A 316 -32.44 2.26 7.56
CA ALA A 316 -31.02 2.41 7.83
C ALA A 316 -30.16 2.09 6.60
N ALA A 317 -29.02 2.77 6.47
CA ALA A 317 -27.98 2.47 5.51
C ALA A 317 -26.58 2.54 6.14
N PHE A 318 -25.63 1.83 5.54
CA PHE A 318 -24.29 1.64 6.08
C PHE A 318 -23.22 1.97 5.03
N LEU A 319 -22.31 2.88 5.36
CA LEU A 319 -21.14 3.19 4.56
C LEU A 319 -19.88 2.85 5.34
N SER A 320 -18.99 2.06 4.72
CA SER A 320 -17.71 1.68 5.30
C SER A 320 -16.56 2.29 4.51
N GLY A 321 -15.46 2.62 5.20
CA GLY A 321 -14.26 3.20 4.57
C GLY A 321 -13.36 2.21 3.84
N GLY A 322 -13.73 0.93 3.70
CA GLY A 322 -12.89 -0.09 3.05
C GLY A 322 -11.61 -0.42 3.82
N ARG A 323 -11.61 -0.29 5.16
CA ARG A 323 -10.45 -0.51 6.04
C ARG A 323 -10.74 -1.42 7.21
N LEU A 324 -11.90 -2.05 7.23
CA LEU A 324 -12.24 -3.02 8.26
C LEU A 324 -11.41 -4.31 8.08
N PRO A 325 -10.96 -4.96 9.16
CA PRO A 325 -10.58 -6.36 9.13
C PRO A 325 -11.68 -7.25 8.57
N ASP A 326 -11.31 -8.43 8.10
CA ASP A 326 -12.23 -9.38 7.45
C ASP A 326 -13.39 -9.77 8.37
N GLU A 327 -13.10 -9.99 9.66
CA GLU A 327 -14.09 -10.33 10.67
C GLU A 327 -15.07 -9.20 10.94
N ASP A 328 -14.55 -7.98 11.06
CA ASP A 328 -15.37 -6.79 11.27
C ASP A 328 -16.26 -6.51 10.04
N ALA A 329 -15.73 -6.71 8.84
CA ALA A 329 -16.51 -6.60 7.60
C ALA A 329 -17.60 -7.64 7.52
N TYR A 330 -17.34 -8.89 7.93
CA TYR A 330 -18.34 -9.95 8.00
C TYR A 330 -19.44 -9.63 9.01
N ALA A 331 -19.07 -9.18 10.21
CA ALA A 331 -20.01 -8.77 11.23
C ALA A 331 -20.90 -7.60 10.78
N LEU A 332 -20.34 -6.60 10.08
CA LEU A 332 -21.09 -5.49 9.48
C LEU A 332 -22.09 -5.99 8.44
N ALA A 333 -21.67 -6.89 7.54
CA ALA A 333 -22.53 -7.45 6.51
C ALA A 333 -23.71 -8.23 7.12
N LYS A 334 -23.50 -8.93 8.24
CA LYS A 334 -24.55 -9.63 8.99
C LYS A 334 -25.43 -8.66 9.75
N LEU A 335 -24.87 -7.66 10.43
CA LEU A 335 -25.62 -6.62 11.15
C LEU A 335 -26.66 -5.94 10.23
N ALA A 336 -26.21 -5.43 9.10
CA ALA A 336 -27.09 -4.70 8.16
C ALA A 336 -28.27 -5.57 7.72
N ARG A 337 -28.04 -6.84 7.42
CA ARG A 337 -29.06 -7.72 6.83
C ARG A 337 -29.95 -8.40 7.87
N VAL A 338 -29.37 -8.85 8.98
CA VAL A 338 -30.11 -9.60 10.02
C VAL A 338 -30.79 -8.67 11.01
N ALA A 339 -30.06 -7.68 11.54
CA ALA A 339 -30.59 -6.79 12.55
C ALA A 339 -31.43 -5.65 11.94
N PHE A 340 -30.97 -5.06 10.84
CA PHE A 340 -31.65 -3.93 10.19
C PHE A 340 -32.50 -4.31 8.98
N GLY A 341 -32.34 -5.49 8.41
CA GLY A 341 -33.13 -5.98 7.27
C GLY A 341 -32.88 -5.18 5.97
N THR A 342 -31.65 -4.71 5.76
CA THR A 342 -31.30 -3.88 4.59
C THR A 342 -30.10 -4.40 3.81
N ASN A 343 -30.10 -4.19 2.50
CA ASN A 343 -28.96 -4.33 1.62
C ASN A 343 -28.32 -2.97 1.25
N ASP A 344 -28.78 -1.86 1.82
CA ASP A 344 -28.18 -0.53 1.67
C ASP A 344 -26.87 -0.47 2.48
N LEU A 345 -25.85 -1.09 1.92
CA LEU A 345 -24.56 -1.36 2.55
C LEU A 345 -23.49 -1.35 1.49
N ASP A 346 -22.50 -0.46 1.59
CA ASP A 346 -21.41 -0.37 0.63
C ASP A 346 -20.09 0.07 1.28
N HIS A 347 -18.95 -0.39 0.73
CA HIS A 347 -17.59 0.01 1.13
C HIS A 347 -16.87 0.81 0.04
N ARG A 348 -17.43 0.91 -1.14
CA ARG A 348 -16.78 1.52 -2.32
C ARG A 348 -17.05 3.02 -2.36
N ARG A 349 -16.09 3.79 -2.83
CA ARG A 349 -16.25 5.25 -3.03
C ARG A 349 -16.93 5.58 -4.34
N THR A 350 -16.74 4.73 -5.34
CA THR A 350 -17.31 4.87 -6.67
C THR A 350 -18.02 3.59 -7.08
N PHE A 351 -18.79 3.66 -8.15
CA PHE A 351 -19.49 2.51 -8.68
C PHE A 351 -18.48 1.58 -9.34
N HIS A 352 -18.36 0.39 -8.79
CA HIS A 352 -17.77 -0.76 -9.44
C HIS A 352 -18.89 -1.74 -9.67
N GLY A 353 -18.92 -2.41 -10.73
CA GLY A 353 -19.98 -3.36 -10.99
C GLY A 353 -19.49 -4.47 -11.87
N GLY A 354 -20.25 -5.53 -11.91
CA GLY A 354 -20.08 -6.56 -12.88
C GLY A 354 -19.49 -7.84 -12.34
N ARG A 355 -19.16 -8.69 -13.31
CA ARG A 355 -18.74 -10.04 -13.06
C ARG A 355 -17.34 -10.13 -12.49
N ALA A 356 -16.42 -9.24 -12.87
CA ALA A 356 -15.06 -9.23 -12.36
C ALA A 356 -15.04 -9.06 -10.83
N GLU A 357 -15.91 -8.20 -10.30
CA GLU A 357 -16.06 -7.97 -8.87
C GLU A 357 -16.64 -9.20 -8.15
N GLN A 358 -17.67 -9.84 -8.74
CA GLN A 358 -18.21 -11.09 -8.22
C GLN A 358 -17.16 -12.20 -8.17
N LEU A 359 -16.36 -12.35 -9.24
CA LEU A 359 -15.24 -13.30 -9.27
C LEU A 359 -14.21 -12.99 -8.20
N ALA A 360 -13.85 -11.71 -8.05
CA ALA A 360 -12.92 -11.27 -7.03
C ALA A 360 -13.41 -11.60 -5.61
N ALA A 361 -14.71 -11.52 -5.34
CA ALA A 361 -15.30 -11.89 -4.06
C ALA A 361 -15.32 -13.42 -3.83
N ALA A 362 -15.57 -14.20 -4.88
CA ALA A 362 -15.76 -15.64 -4.81
C ALA A 362 -14.45 -16.46 -4.87
N SER A 363 -13.45 -15.96 -5.59
CA SER A 363 -12.21 -16.70 -5.89
C SER A 363 -10.97 -15.85 -5.60
N PRO A 364 -10.55 -15.76 -4.32
CA PRO A 364 -9.27 -15.15 -3.99
C PRO A 364 -8.11 -15.97 -4.56
N LEU A 365 -6.94 -15.34 -4.74
CA LEU A 365 -5.69 -15.95 -5.20
C LEU A 365 -5.67 -16.40 -6.67
N ASP A 366 -6.47 -15.80 -7.55
CA ASP A 366 -6.34 -16.04 -9.01
C ASP A 366 -5.00 -15.56 -9.56
N THR A 367 -4.43 -14.54 -8.92
CA THR A 367 -3.14 -13.94 -9.28
C THR A 367 -2.38 -13.61 -8.01
N THR A 368 -1.14 -14.08 -7.91
CA THR A 368 -0.30 -13.81 -6.74
C THR A 368 0.91 -12.95 -7.11
N TYR A 369 1.58 -12.40 -6.11
CA TYR A 369 2.90 -11.76 -6.28
C TYR A 369 3.91 -12.69 -6.96
N ARG A 370 3.82 -14.01 -6.71
CA ARG A 370 4.68 -15.00 -7.36
C ARG A 370 4.35 -15.20 -8.83
N ASP A 371 3.07 -15.18 -9.19
CA ASP A 371 2.66 -15.27 -10.59
C ASP A 371 3.08 -14.02 -11.35
N LEU A 372 2.94 -12.84 -10.73
CA LEU A 372 3.43 -11.59 -11.26
C LEU A 372 4.95 -11.64 -11.55
N GLU A 373 5.75 -12.18 -10.61
CA GLU A 373 7.21 -12.28 -10.78
C GLU A 373 7.63 -13.29 -11.84
N ARG A 374 6.74 -14.21 -12.22
CA ARG A 374 6.98 -15.25 -13.26
C ARG A 374 6.38 -14.88 -14.60
N ALA A 375 5.51 -13.89 -14.62
CA ALA A 375 4.84 -13.48 -15.84
C ALA A 375 5.85 -13.06 -16.91
N LYS A 376 5.59 -13.46 -18.15
CA LYS A 376 6.30 -12.95 -19.34
C LYS A 376 5.75 -11.61 -19.79
N VAL A 377 4.46 -11.40 -19.53
CA VAL A 377 3.77 -10.16 -19.90
C VAL A 377 2.91 -9.67 -18.72
N ILE A 378 3.01 -8.39 -18.42
CA ILE A 378 2.19 -7.71 -17.42
C ILE A 378 1.49 -6.54 -18.10
N LEU A 379 0.15 -6.56 -18.09
CA LEU A 379 -0.68 -5.44 -18.54
C LEU A 379 -1.28 -4.75 -17.31
N VAL A 380 -0.98 -3.47 -17.13
CA VAL A 380 -1.49 -2.63 -16.04
C VAL A 380 -2.48 -1.62 -16.62
N ALA A 381 -3.72 -1.62 -16.15
CA ALA A 381 -4.76 -0.74 -16.64
C ALA A 381 -5.39 0.07 -15.50
N GLY A 382 -5.38 1.40 -15.61
CA GLY A 382 -6.00 2.30 -14.64
C GLY A 382 -5.40 2.26 -13.24
N LEU A 383 -4.13 1.88 -13.10
CA LEU A 383 -3.41 1.75 -11.83
C LEU A 383 -2.10 2.54 -11.87
N ASP A 384 -1.92 3.45 -10.95
CA ASP A 384 -0.62 4.03 -10.60
C ASP A 384 -0.05 3.26 -9.41
N ALA A 385 0.69 2.19 -9.70
CA ALA A 385 1.10 1.23 -8.69
C ALA A 385 1.95 1.87 -7.57
N GLU A 386 2.80 2.86 -7.86
CA GLU A 386 3.61 3.53 -6.84
C GLU A 386 2.76 4.36 -5.89
N GLN A 387 1.74 5.06 -6.42
CA GLN A 387 0.90 5.93 -5.61
C GLN A 387 -0.19 5.16 -4.83
N GLU A 388 -0.63 4.04 -5.34
CA GLU A 388 -1.77 3.31 -4.78
C GLU A 388 -1.39 2.07 -3.98
N VAL A 389 -0.46 1.25 -4.52
CA VAL A 389 -0.01 -0.02 -3.92
C VAL A 389 1.51 -0.17 -4.10
N PRO A 390 2.33 0.62 -3.39
CA PRO A 390 3.76 0.78 -3.68
C PRO A 390 4.57 -0.52 -3.77
N ILE A 391 4.26 -1.52 -2.96
CA ILE A 391 4.99 -2.81 -3.03
C ILE A 391 4.69 -3.54 -4.34
N LEU A 392 3.49 -3.40 -4.88
CA LEU A 392 3.17 -3.96 -6.20
C LEU A 392 4.04 -3.32 -7.30
N ASN A 393 4.31 -2.00 -7.21
CA ASN A 393 5.27 -1.33 -8.09
C ASN A 393 6.65 -2.00 -8.05
N LEU A 394 7.18 -2.28 -6.84
CA LEU A 394 8.47 -2.97 -6.69
C LEU A 394 8.44 -4.39 -7.29
N ARG A 395 7.34 -5.12 -7.16
CA ARG A 395 7.18 -6.46 -7.72
C ARG A 395 7.10 -6.45 -9.25
N ILE A 396 6.40 -5.50 -9.84
CA ILE A 396 6.36 -5.29 -11.30
C ILE A 396 7.78 -4.98 -11.81
N ARG A 397 8.51 -4.08 -11.15
CA ARG A 397 9.91 -3.76 -11.49
C ARG A 397 10.80 -4.99 -11.39
N LYS A 398 10.62 -5.81 -10.37
CA LYS A 398 11.35 -7.08 -10.19
C LYS A 398 11.06 -8.06 -11.34
N ALA A 399 9.82 -8.16 -11.80
CA ALA A 399 9.45 -8.96 -12.97
C ALA A 399 10.08 -8.42 -14.26
N ALA A 400 10.02 -7.11 -14.50
CA ALA A 400 10.63 -6.46 -15.66
C ALA A 400 12.15 -6.68 -15.71
N ARG A 401 12.87 -6.57 -14.58
CA ARG A 401 14.30 -6.90 -14.49
C ARG A 401 14.60 -8.36 -14.83
N ARG A 402 13.63 -9.24 -14.71
CA ARG A 402 13.71 -10.66 -15.09
C ARG A 402 13.30 -10.93 -16.54
N GLY A 403 12.96 -9.88 -17.28
CA GLY A 403 12.63 -9.96 -18.71
C GLY A 403 11.14 -9.94 -19.03
N ALA A 404 10.25 -9.70 -18.08
CA ALA A 404 8.83 -9.50 -18.35
C ALA A 404 8.62 -8.23 -19.21
N ALA A 405 7.82 -8.33 -20.26
CA ALA A 405 7.32 -7.16 -20.99
C ALA A 405 6.18 -6.52 -20.18
N VAL A 406 6.31 -5.23 -19.86
CA VAL A 406 5.31 -4.51 -19.07
C VAL A 406 4.65 -3.44 -19.94
N PHE A 407 3.31 -3.41 -19.94
CA PHE A 407 2.50 -2.44 -20.66
C PHE A 407 1.56 -1.73 -19.70
N VAL A 408 1.41 -0.42 -19.88
CA VAL A 408 0.58 0.42 -18.99
C VAL A 408 -0.41 1.24 -19.81
N ILE A 409 -1.69 1.15 -19.46
CA ILE A 409 -2.79 1.97 -19.98
C ILE A 409 -3.18 2.96 -18.88
N HIS A 410 -2.86 4.24 -19.02
CA HIS A 410 -3.11 5.23 -17.99
C HIS A 410 -3.19 6.64 -18.58
N PRO A 411 -3.95 7.58 -17.98
CA PRO A 411 -3.96 8.98 -18.44
C PRO A 411 -2.66 9.74 -18.17
N ARG A 412 -1.91 9.30 -17.18
CA ARG A 412 -0.62 9.86 -16.77
C ARG A 412 0.48 8.82 -16.88
N ARG A 413 1.70 9.26 -17.14
CA ARG A 413 2.88 8.42 -17.09
C ARG A 413 3.18 8.02 -15.64
N THR A 414 3.09 6.73 -15.33
CA THR A 414 3.38 6.21 -13.99
C THR A 414 4.87 6.02 -13.77
N ARG A 415 5.30 5.78 -12.54
CA ARG A 415 6.72 5.54 -12.20
C ARG A 415 7.33 4.28 -12.86
N LEU A 416 6.51 3.45 -13.48
CA LEU A 416 6.99 2.31 -14.28
C LEU A 416 7.56 2.71 -15.66
N TRP A 417 7.64 3.98 -15.98
CA TRP A 417 8.02 4.50 -17.30
C TRP A 417 9.39 4.02 -17.82
N ASP A 418 10.31 3.72 -16.93
CA ASP A 418 11.67 3.26 -17.24
C ASP A 418 11.75 1.74 -17.49
N VAL A 419 10.70 1.00 -17.16
CA VAL A 419 10.61 -0.47 -17.30
C VAL A 419 9.38 -0.94 -18.08
N ALA A 420 8.49 -0.03 -18.50
CA ALA A 420 7.24 -0.34 -19.17
C ALA A 420 6.97 0.53 -20.38
N GLU A 421 6.27 -0.02 -21.36
CA GLU A 421 5.69 0.74 -22.44
C GLU A 421 4.34 1.34 -22.02
N HIS A 422 4.15 2.64 -22.18
CA HIS A 422 2.92 3.35 -21.81
C HIS A 422 2.12 3.77 -23.04
N THR A 423 0.78 3.62 -22.93
CA THR A 423 -0.15 4.39 -23.76
C THR A 423 -0.88 5.39 -22.87
N LEU A 424 -0.73 6.67 -23.22
CA LEU A 424 -1.42 7.76 -22.53
C LEU A 424 -2.75 8.01 -23.24
N CYS A 425 -3.85 7.81 -22.53
CA CYS A 425 -5.19 8.00 -23.07
C CYS A 425 -6.12 8.63 -22.03
N LEU A 426 -7.17 9.29 -22.50
CA LEU A 426 -8.17 9.85 -21.58
C LEU A 426 -8.78 8.77 -20.71
N PRO A 427 -9.21 9.09 -19.49
CA PRO A 427 -9.84 8.11 -18.59
C PRO A 427 -10.94 7.32 -19.26
N GLU A 428 -11.87 7.98 -19.97
CA GLU A 428 -12.98 7.39 -20.68
C GLU A 428 -12.56 6.49 -21.87
N HIS A 429 -11.34 6.66 -22.39
CA HIS A 429 -10.83 5.88 -23.51
C HIS A 429 -10.12 4.59 -23.09
N GLN A 430 -9.80 4.37 -21.82
CA GLN A 430 -9.06 3.19 -21.38
C GLN A 430 -9.78 1.89 -21.70
N THR A 431 -11.10 1.86 -21.52
CA THR A 431 -11.93 0.70 -21.86
C THR A 431 -11.85 0.39 -23.35
N TYR A 432 -11.89 1.41 -24.22
CA TYR A 432 -11.77 1.24 -25.66
C TYR A 432 -10.38 0.68 -26.07
N VAL A 433 -9.30 1.09 -25.42
CA VAL A 433 -7.97 0.50 -25.64
C VAL A 433 -7.96 -0.99 -25.28
N LEU A 434 -8.58 -1.37 -24.15
CA LEU A 434 -8.74 -2.78 -23.77
C LEU A 434 -9.57 -3.58 -24.77
N GLU A 435 -10.66 -2.99 -25.33
CA GLU A 435 -11.45 -3.59 -26.38
C GLU A 435 -10.63 -3.90 -27.63
N ARG A 436 -9.82 -2.94 -28.08
CA ARG A 436 -8.93 -3.15 -29.23
C ARG A 436 -7.87 -4.21 -28.99
N ILE A 437 -7.34 -4.30 -27.76
CA ILE A 437 -6.44 -5.39 -27.37
C ILE A 437 -7.20 -6.73 -27.41
N HIS A 438 -8.43 -6.76 -26.87
CA HIS A 438 -9.28 -7.94 -26.92
C HIS A 438 -9.52 -8.38 -28.35
N ASP A 439 -9.91 -7.49 -29.26
CA ASP A 439 -10.22 -7.84 -30.65
C ASP A 439 -8.99 -8.34 -31.40
N GLY A 440 -7.80 -7.85 -31.08
CA GLY A 440 -6.53 -8.30 -31.61
C GLY A 440 -6.31 -7.97 -33.09
N GLU A 441 -7.08 -7.00 -33.62
CA GLU A 441 -7.07 -6.56 -35.01
C GLU A 441 -6.20 -5.31 -35.25
N ALA A 442 -5.66 -4.71 -34.19
CA ALA A 442 -4.82 -3.53 -34.31
C ALA A 442 -3.52 -3.85 -35.07
N PRO A 443 -2.97 -2.92 -35.89
CA PRO A 443 -1.66 -3.09 -36.52
C PRO A 443 -0.58 -3.45 -35.49
N GLY A 444 0.37 -4.31 -35.89
CA GLY A 444 1.41 -4.79 -35.00
C GLY A 444 2.37 -3.73 -34.48
N ASP A 445 2.44 -2.59 -35.13
CA ASP A 445 3.21 -1.40 -34.73
C ASP A 445 2.41 -0.44 -33.81
N ALA A 446 1.10 -0.63 -33.67
CA ALA A 446 0.28 0.07 -32.68
C ALA A 446 0.47 -0.55 -31.28
N PHE A 447 0.28 0.26 -30.22
CA PHE A 447 0.38 -0.22 -28.85
C PHE A 447 -0.51 -1.46 -28.61
N GLU A 448 -1.77 -1.41 -29.00
CA GLU A 448 -2.73 -2.51 -28.83
C GLU A 448 -2.30 -3.77 -29.58
N GLY A 449 -1.69 -3.59 -30.78
CA GLY A 449 -1.13 -4.70 -31.58
C GLY A 449 0.07 -5.35 -30.92
N ARG A 450 0.99 -4.57 -30.33
CA ARG A 450 2.12 -5.08 -29.55
C ARG A 450 1.67 -5.81 -28.30
N VAL A 451 0.72 -5.25 -27.56
CA VAL A 451 0.16 -5.90 -26.37
C VAL A 451 -0.51 -7.22 -26.72
N SER A 452 -1.39 -7.23 -27.72
CA SER A 452 -2.10 -8.48 -28.12
C SER A 452 -1.14 -9.53 -28.68
N GLY A 453 -0.07 -9.09 -29.37
CA GLY A 453 1.03 -9.95 -29.81
C GLY A 453 1.78 -10.59 -28.65
N ALA A 454 2.24 -9.77 -27.71
CA ALA A 454 2.94 -10.23 -26.51
C ALA A 454 2.09 -11.17 -25.64
N LEU A 455 0.81 -10.85 -25.41
CA LEU A 455 -0.12 -11.69 -24.67
C LEU A 455 -0.31 -13.06 -25.34
N ARG A 456 -0.37 -13.10 -26.67
CA ARG A 456 -0.48 -14.35 -27.43
C ARG A 456 0.80 -15.19 -27.29
N GLU A 457 1.96 -14.57 -27.37
CA GLU A 457 3.26 -15.24 -27.24
C GLU A 457 3.52 -15.73 -25.80
N ALA A 458 2.97 -15.05 -24.81
CA ALA A 458 3.11 -15.45 -23.40
C ALA A 458 2.40 -16.78 -23.08
N ALA A 459 1.46 -17.21 -23.92
CA ALA A 459 0.80 -18.51 -23.82
C ALA A 459 0.25 -18.84 -22.41
N GLY A 460 -0.39 -17.85 -21.76
CA GLY A 460 -0.94 -17.98 -20.41
C GLY A 460 -0.01 -17.49 -19.29
N GLU A 461 1.28 -17.31 -19.55
CA GLU A 461 2.21 -16.72 -18.56
C GLU A 461 2.12 -15.18 -18.58
N ALA A 462 0.91 -14.65 -18.41
CA ALA A 462 0.62 -13.23 -18.43
C ALA A 462 -0.33 -12.85 -17.30
N VAL A 463 -0.21 -11.59 -16.85
CA VAL A 463 -1.04 -11.02 -15.78
C VAL A 463 -1.65 -9.70 -16.24
N VAL A 464 -2.95 -9.51 -15.99
CA VAL A 464 -3.70 -8.27 -16.21
C VAL A 464 -4.07 -7.69 -14.84
N LEU A 465 -3.49 -6.54 -14.51
CA LEU A 465 -3.77 -5.80 -13.27
C LEU A 465 -4.72 -4.64 -13.58
N VAL A 466 -5.83 -4.59 -12.88
CA VAL A 466 -6.87 -3.57 -13.05
C VAL A 466 -6.99 -2.74 -11.79
N GLY A 467 -6.68 -1.46 -11.88
CA GLY A 467 -6.80 -0.50 -10.78
C GLY A 467 -8.25 -0.07 -10.51
N GLU A 468 -8.48 0.40 -9.30
CA GLU A 468 -9.80 0.88 -8.83
C GLU A 468 -10.40 1.94 -9.78
N ARG A 469 -9.60 2.87 -10.30
CA ARG A 469 -10.09 3.95 -11.17
C ARG A 469 -10.65 3.46 -12.52
N LEU A 470 -10.09 2.41 -13.06
CA LEU A 470 -10.63 1.85 -14.31
C LEU A 470 -12.08 1.38 -14.11
N THR A 471 -12.39 0.90 -12.91
CA THR A 471 -13.70 0.35 -12.57
C THR A 471 -14.80 1.41 -12.37
N GLU A 472 -14.46 2.71 -12.44
CA GLU A 472 -15.44 3.79 -12.52
C GLU A 472 -16.28 3.72 -13.82
N HIS A 473 -15.73 3.10 -14.85
CA HIS A 473 -16.47 2.79 -16.07
C HIS A 473 -17.13 1.42 -15.91
N PRO A 474 -18.47 1.32 -15.98
CA PRO A 474 -19.23 0.14 -15.58
C PRO A 474 -18.84 -1.19 -16.23
N LEU A 475 -18.22 -1.18 -17.39
CA LEU A 475 -17.84 -2.40 -18.13
C LEU A 475 -16.33 -2.63 -18.21
N ALA A 476 -15.53 -1.70 -17.71
CA ALA A 476 -14.09 -1.74 -17.93
C ALA A 476 -13.39 -2.97 -17.31
N ALA A 477 -13.78 -3.33 -16.07
CA ALA A 477 -13.27 -4.53 -15.42
C ALA A 477 -13.69 -5.82 -16.15
N ASP A 478 -14.91 -5.86 -16.69
CA ASP A 478 -15.41 -7.00 -17.46
C ASP A 478 -14.71 -7.11 -18.83
N VAL A 479 -14.35 -5.98 -19.46
CA VAL A 479 -13.55 -5.98 -20.69
C VAL A 479 -12.14 -6.48 -20.39
N ALA A 480 -11.51 -6.05 -19.31
CA ALA A 480 -10.21 -6.54 -18.89
C ALA A 480 -10.24 -8.06 -18.59
N LEU A 481 -11.33 -8.55 -17.95
CA LEU A 481 -11.55 -9.98 -17.73
C LEU A 481 -11.62 -10.74 -19.05
N ARG A 482 -12.29 -10.19 -20.07
CA ARG A 482 -12.35 -10.81 -21.41
C ARG A 482 -10.99 -10.84 -22.10
N VAL A 483 -10.18 -9.77 -21.95
CA VAL A 483 -8.79 -9.77 -22.41
C VAL A 483 -8.03 -10.91 -21.76
N ALA A 484 -8.11 -11.05 -20.44
CA ALA A 484 -7.44 -12.12 -19.72
C ALA A 484 -7.91 -13.51 -20.20
N GLN A 485 -9.21 -13.72 -20.31
CA GLN A 485 -9.79 -14.98 -20.79
C GLN A 485 -9.39 -15.33 -22.23
N ARG A 486 -9.36 -14.34 -23.14
CA ARG A 486 -8.98 -14.55 -24.54
C ARG A 486 -7.54 -15.05 -24.69
N TYR A 487 -6.63 -14.52 -23.88
CA TYR A 487 -5.20 -14.84 -23.95
C TYR A 487 -4.75 -15.85 -22.88
N GLY A 488 -5.68 -16.39 -22.06
CA GLY A 488 -5.37 -17.31 -20.98
C GLY A 488 -4.54 -16.66 -19.86
N ALA A 489 -4.57 -15.34 -19.76
CA ALA A 489 -3.85 -14.59 -18.73
C ALA A 489 -4.60 -14.64 -17.39
N HIS A 490 -3.86 -14.50 -16.30
CA HIS A 490 -4.44 -14.24 -14.98
C HIS A 490 -4.90 -12.79 -14.87
N MET A 491 -5.92 -12.52 -14.06
CA MET A 491 -6.40 -11.16 -13.82
C MET A 491 -6.58 -10.91 -12.33
N ALA A 492 -6.23 -9.70 -11.88
CA ALA A 492 -6.56 -9.22 -10.55
C ALA A 492 -7.15 -7.82 -10.59
N LEU A 493 -8.19 -7.61 -9.79
CA LEU A 493 -8.61 -6.28 -9.36
C LEU A 493 -7.70 -5.85 -8.21
N VAL A 494 -7.09 -4.70 -8.35
CA VAL A 494 -6.18 -4.13 -7.35
C VAL A 494 -6.88 -2.95 -6.66
N PRO A 495 -7.56 -3.19 -5.53
CA PRO A 495 -8.17 -2.12 -4.78
C PRO A 495 -7.10 -1.32 -4.05
N ARG A 496 -7.42 -0.10 -3.66
CA ARG A 496 -6.46 0.77 -3.00
C ARG A 496 -6.32 0.49 -1.51
N ARG A 497 -7.42 0.22 -0.79
CA ARG A 497 -7.41 0.14 0.67
C ARG A 497 -7.23 -1.28 1.18
N SER A 498 -6.66 -1.39 2.37
CA SER A 498 -6.29 -2.68 2.98
C SER A 498 -7.46 -3.62 3.26
N GLY A 499 -8.65 -3.09 3.50
CA GLY A 499 -9.86 -3.87 3.82
C GLY A 499 -10.83 -4.04 2.64
N ASP A 500 -10.58 -3.43 1.49
CA ASP A 500 -11.53 -3.47 0.35
C ASP A 500 -11.79 -4.90 -0.14
N ARG A 501 -10.73 -5.70 -0.25
CA ARG A 501 -10.86 -7.09 -0.72
C ARG A 501 -11.60 -7.95 0.29
N GLY A 502 -11.30 -7.79 1.58
CA GLY A 502 -12.00 -8.46 2.68
C GLY A 502 -13.47 -8.05 2.75
N ALA A 503 -13.76 -6.76 2.64
CA ALA A 503 -15.13 -6.23 2.64
C ALA A 503 -15.96 -6.77 1.47
N LEU A 504 -15.37 -6.81 0.27
CA LEU A 504 -16.01 -7.39 -0.91
C LEU A 504 -16.33 -8.88 -0.69
N ARG A 505 -15.35 -9.65 -0.18
CA ARG A 505 -15.50 -11.07 0.12
C ARG A 505 -16.51 -11.32 1.23
N ALA A 506 -16.55 -10.46 2.25
CA ALA A 506 -17.52 -10.53 3.35
C ALA A 506 -18.95 -10.12 2.97
N GLY A 507 -19.14 -9.54 1.77
CA GLY A 507 -20.43 -9.09 1.30
C GLY A 507 -20.85 -7.71 1.84
N VAL A 508 -19.91 -6.83 2.19
CA VAL A 508 -20.15 -5.40 2.43
C VAL A 508 -20.36 -4.71 1.09
N HIS A 509 -21.48 -5.05 0.46
CA HIS A 509 -21.77 -4.71 -0.93
C HIS A 509 -23.27 -4.80 -1.18
N PRO A 510 -23.90 -3.87 -1.95
CA PRO A 510 -25.35 -3.84 -2.12
C PRO A 510 -25.94 -5.06 -2.86
N SER A 511 -25.15 -5.70 -3.71
CA SER A 511 -25.63 -6.80 -4.58
C SER A 511 -25.01 -8.15 -4.27
N LEU A 512 -23.98 -8.20 -3.39
CA LEU A 512 -23.28 -9.43 -3.06
C LEU A 512 -23.42 -9.76 -1.57
N LEU A 513 -23.45 -11.06 -1.31
CA LEU A 513 -23.40 -11.70 -0.01
C LEU A 513 -22.00 -12.34 0.18
N PRO A 514 -21.68 -12.86 1.37
CA PRO A 514 -20.39 -13.52 1.63
C PRO A 514 -20.02 -14.54 0.56
N GLY A 515 -18.74 -14.53 0.16
CA GLY A 515 -18.20 -15.41 -0.89
C GLY A 515 -18.69 -15.09 -2.29
N GLY A 516 -19.11 -13.84 -2.57
CA GLY A 516 -19.51 -13.39 -3.90
C GLY A 516 -20.85 -13.93 -4.38
N ARG A 517 -21.73 -14.39 -3.47
CA ARG A 517 -23.09 -14.80 -3.75
C ARG A 517 -23.93 -13.58 -4.09
N ARG A 518 -24.83 -13.71 -5.06
CA ARG A 518 -25.71 -12.62 -5.49
C ARG A 518 -26.94 -12.54 -4.61
N VAL A 519 -27.27 -11.33 -4.14
CA VAL A 519 -28.50 -11.05 -3.40
C VAL A 519 -29.74 -11.42 -4.22
N SER A 520 -29.76 -11.12 -5.52
CA SER A 520 -30.88 -11.38 -6.40
C SER A 520 -31.09 -12.85 -6.81
N ASP A 521 -30.09 -13.71 -6.57
CA ASP A 521 -30.21 -15.14 -6.87
C ASP A 521 -30.74 -15.91 -5.66
N GLN A 522 -31.93 -16.50 -5.81
CA GLN A 522 -32.60 -17.18 -4.71
C GLN A 522 -31.80 -18.38 -4.16
N ALA A 523 -31.12 -19.13 -5.03
CA ALA A 523 -30.36 -20.29 -4.59
C ALA A 523 -29.08 -19.88 -3.84
N GLU A 524 -28.38 -18.89 -4.37
CA GLU A 524 -27.17 -18.34 -3.72
C GLU A 524 -27.53 -17.66 -2.38
N ARG A 525 -28.66 -16.96 -2.31
CA ARG A 525 -29.13 -16.34 -1.06
C ARG A 525 -29.53 -17.39 -0.01
N ALA A 526 -30.21 -18.47 -0.43
CA ALA A 526 -30.62 -19.55 0.48
C ALA A 526 -29.44 -20.24 1.18
N GLU A 527 -28.25 -20.27 0.56
CA GLU A 527 -27.03 -20.79 1.20
C GLU A 527 -26.64 -19.95 2.43
N ILE A 528 -26.81 -18.63 2.37
CA ILE A 528 -26.51 -17.73 3.51
C ILE A 528 -27.66 -17.74 4.52
N GLU A 529 -28.91 -17.80 4.05
CA GLU A 529 -30.09 -17.87 4.91
C GLU A 529 -30.09 -19.11 5.82
N GLY A 530 -29.43 -20.17 5.43
CA GLY A 530 -29.17 -21.35 6.28
C GLY A 530 -28.44 -21.05 7.58
N SER A 531 -27.55 -20.03 7.58
CA SER A 531 -26.79 -19.59 8.76
C SER A 531 -27.35 -18.31 9.39
N TRP A 532 -27.83 -17.36 8.57
CA TRP A 532 -28.20 -16.02 9.01
C TRP A 532 -29.71 -15.82 9.21
N GLY A 533 -30.56 -16.76 8.76
CA GLY A 533 -32.00 -16.57 8.70
C GLY A 533 -32.43 -15.79 7.47
N SER A 534 -33.66 -15.34 7.42
CA SER A 534 -34.26 -14.65 6.26
C SER A 534 -33.57 -13.35 5.94
N LEU A 535 -33.26 -13.13 4.65
CA LEU A 535 -32.52 -11.97 4.15
C LEU A 535 -33.35 -11.15 3.14
N PRO A 536 -33.10 -9.84 3.00
CA PRO A 536 -33.69 -9.03 1.94
C PRO A 536 -33.31 -9.57 0.55
N ALA A 537 -34.32 -9.72 -0.33
CA ALA A 537 -34.14 -10.35 -1.65
C ALA A 537 -33.67 -9.38 -2.75
N GLU A 538 -33.95 -8.10 -2.58
CA GLU A 538 -33.61 -7.09 -3.58
C GLU A 538 -32.23 -6.50 -3.31
N PRO A 539 -31.41 -6.24 -4.34
CA PRO A 539 -30.20 -5.51 -4.19
C PRO A 539 -30.40 -4.14 -3.54
N GLY A 540 -29.45 -3.73 -2.70
CA GLY A 540 -29.46 -2.41 -2.09
C GLY A 540 -28.85 -1.32 -2.97
N ARG A 541 -28.71 -0.14 -2.39
CA ARG A 541 -28.15 1.06 -2.99
C ARG A 541 -26.62 1.08 -2.88
N SER A 542 -25.93 1.57 -3.91
CA SER A 542 -24.50 1.89 -3.86
C SER A 542 -24.26 3.12 -2.99
N THR A 543 -22.99 3.39 -2.62
CA THR A 543 -22.59 4.55 -1.83
C THR A 543 -23.22 5.85 -2.33
N ARG A 544 -23.14 6.14 -3.64
CA ARG A 544 -23.75 7.32 -4.24
C ARG A 544 -25.26 7.32 -4.05
N GLN A 545 -25.92 6.22 -4.37
CA GLN A 545 -27.38 6.10 -4.24
C GLN A 545 -27.85 6.17 -2.77
N ILE A 546 -27.05 5.69 -1.81
CA ILE A 546 -27.31 5.87 -0.37
C ILE A 546 -27.26 7.36 -0.02
N LEU A 547 -26.23 8.08 -0.47
CA LEU A 547 -26.11 9.53 -0.20
C LEU A 547 -27.24 10.31 -0.89
N GLU A 548 -27.64 9.96 -2.11
CA GLU A 548 -28.78 10.55 -2.79
C GLU A 548 -30.09 10.30 -2.01
N ALA A 549 -30.30 9.09 -1.53
CA ALA A 549 -31.46 8.74 -0.71
C ALA A 549 -31.46 9.48 0.65
N CYS A 550 -30.29 9.64 1.28
CA CYS A 550 -30.14 10.48 2.47
C CYS A 550 -30.49 11.95 2.18
N ALA A 551 -29.97 12.51 1.09
CA ALA A 551 -30.25 13.88 0.68
C ALA A 551 -31.76 14.10 0.40
N ASN A 552 -32.43 13.08 -0.06
CA ASN A 552 -33.90 13.07 -0.32
C ASN A 552 -34.74 12.69 0.91
N ARG A 553 -34.12 12.46 2.09
CA ARG A 553 -34.77 12.02 3.33
C ARG A 553 -35.50 10.66 3.20
N GLU A 554 -34.95 9.79 2.36
CA GLU A 554 -35.44 8.41 2.22
C GLU A 554 -34.77 7.45 3.20
N ILE A 555 -33.62 7.82 3.78
CA ILE A 555 -32.92 7.10 4.84
C ILE A 555 -33.03 7.90 6.13
N ASP A 556 -33.41 7.23 7.20
CA ASP A 556 -33.61 7.84 8.53
C ASP A 556 -32.35 7.75 9.38
N VAL A 557 -31.57 6.66 9.28
CA VAL A 557 -30.35 6.41 10.06
C VAL A 557 -29.19 6.07 9.12
N LEU A 558 -28.15 6.88 9.12
CA LEU A 558 -26.93 6.64 8.33
C LEU A 558 -25.76 6.28 9.25
N PHE A 559 -25.19 5.10 9.03
CA PHE A 559 -23.99 4.66 9.71
C PHE A 559 -22.74 4.95 8.88
N LEU A 560 -21.78 5.66 9.45
CA LEU A 560 -20.48 5.99 8.87
C LEU A 560 -19.38 5.26 9.63
N ILE A 561 -18.82 4.20 9.04
CA ILE A 561 -17.86 3.32 9.70
C ILE A 561 -16.48 3.53 9.08
N GLY A 562 -15.64 4.32 9.75
CA GLY A 562 -14.30 4.65 9.28
C GLY A 562 -14.25 5.38 7.94
N ILE A 563 -15.32 6.09 7.57
CA ILE A 563 -15.43 6.91 6.36
C ILE A 563 -15.89 8.33 6.72
N ASP A 564 -15.38 9.30 5.99
CA ASP A 564 -15.82 10.68 6.02
C ASP A 564 -16.30 11.08 4.62
N PRO A 565 -17.61 11.07 4.35
CA PRO A 565 -18.12 11.40 3.03
C PRO A 565 -17.73 12.79 2.53
N LEU A 566 -17.51 13.76 3.43
CA LEU A 566 -17.07 15.11 3.08
C LEU A 566 -15.64 15.15 2.51
N ARG A 567 -14.83 14.12 2.78
CA ARG A 567 -13.42 14.04 2.36
C ARG A 567 -13.13 12.89 1.42
N ASP A 568 -13.89 11.80 1.52
CA ASP A 568 -13.60 10.54 0.82
C ASP A 568 -14.37 10.36 -0.49
N ILE A 569 -15.54 11.04 -0.65
CA ILE A 569 -16.44 10.85 -1.79
C ILE A 569 -16.23 11.97 -2.83
N PRO A 570 -16.27 11.66 -4.13
CA PRO A 570 -16.06 12.64 -5.19
C PRO A 570 -17.33 13.48 -5.49
N ASP A 571 -17.98 13.99 -4.44
CA ASP A 571 -19.12 14.91 -4.51
C ASP A 571 -19.38 15.49 -3.10
N ALA A 572 -18.68 16.56 -2.78
CA ALA A 572 -18.77 17.17 -1.45
C ALA A 572 -20.13 17.79 -1.17
N ASP A 573 -20.82 18.32 -2.20
CA ASP A 573 -22.14 18.91 -2.05
C ASP A 573 -23.21 17.84 -1.75
N LEU A 574 -23.20 16.72 -2.49
CA LEU A 574 -24.07 15.60 -2.19
C LEU A 574 -23.82 15.05 -0.78
N ALA A 575 -22.54 14.88 -0.39
CA ALA A 575 -22.20 14.44 0.96
C ALA A 575 -22.74 15.38 2.04
N ARG A 576 -22.57 16.69 1.88
CA ARG A 576 -23.08 17.69 2.82
C ARG A 576 -24.60 17.70 2.90
N ARG A 577 -25.29 17.65 1.77
CA ARG A 577 -26.77 17.54 1.73
C ARG A 577 -27.27 16.24 2.36
N ALA A 578 -26.60 15.12 2.09
CA ALA A 578 -26.94 13.84 2.68
C ALA A 578 -26.85 13.87 4.21
N LEU A 579 -25.72 14.34 4.74
CA LEU A 579 -25.51 14.46 6.18
C LEU A 579 -26.48 15.43 6.86
N SER A 580 -26.78 16.58 6.22
CA SER A 580 -27.70 17.58 6.75
C SER A 580 -29.16 17.15 6.74
N ASN A 581 -29.55 16.28 5.80
CA ASN A 581 -30.95 15.87 5.63
C ASN A 581 -31.30 14.53 6.30
N THR A 582 -30.30 13.72 6.64
CA THR A 582 -30.49 12.46 7.38
C THR A 582 -30.91 12.77 8.81
N ARG A 583 -31.90 12.07 9.30
CA ARG A 583 -32.48 12.31 10.62
C ARG A 583 -31.52 11.97 11.74
N HIS A 584 -30.73 10.88 11.59
CA HIS A 584 -29.73 10.45 12.56
C HIS A 584 -28.49 9.97 11.85
N VAL A 585 -27.33 10.51 12.23
CA VAL A 585 -26.02 10.13 11.72
C VAL A 585 -25.21 9.48 12.85
N VAL A 586 -24.88 8.22 12.68
CA VAL A 586 -24.05 7.45 13.61
C VAL A 586 -22.65 7.34 13.05
N VAL A 587 -21.66 7.87 13.76
CA VAL A 587 -20.25 7.81 13.37
C VAL A 587 -19.51 6.78 14.23
N GLN A 588 -18.89 5.80 13.59
CA GLN A 588 -18.02 4.82 14.23
C GLN A 588 -16.61 4.97 13.68
N SER A 589 -15.70 5.50 14.49
CA SER A 589 -14.36 5.89 14.04
C SER A 589 -13.41 6.06 15.24
N LEU A 590 -12.17 6.53 14.95
CA LEU A 590 -11.21 6.96 15.97
C LEU A 590 -11.49 8.40 16.43
N GLU A 591 -12.06 9.21 15.56
CA GLU A 591 -12.33 10.65 15.79
C GLU A 591 -13.57 11.10 15.02
N LEU A 592 -14.09 12.25 15.38
CA LEU A 592 -15.21 12.88 14.70
C LEU A 592 -14.79 13.72 13.49
N GLY A 593 -13.74 14.52 13.62
CA GLY A 593 -13.24 15.41 12.57
C GLY A 593 -14.34 16.30 11.99
N SER A 594 -14.42 16.35 10.66
CA SER A 594 -15.44 17.14 9.93
C SER A 594 -16.88 16.66 10.13
N LEU A 595 -17.10 15.50 10.70
CA LEU A 595 -18.42 14.92 10.95
C LEU A 595 -19.06 15.39 12.26
N GLU A 596 -18.31 16.07 13.14
CA GLU A 596 -18.83 16.52 14.45
C GLU A 596 -20.15 17.30 14.37
N PRO A 597 -20.35 18.25 13.43
CA PRO A 597 -21.60 19.01 13.32
C PRO A 597 -22.82 18.15 12.98
N PHE A 598 -22.60 17.00 12.34
CA PHE A 598 -23.65 16.13 11.81
C PHE A 598 -23.93 14.90 12.66
N ALA A 599 -22.95 14.45 13.45
CA ALA A 599 -23.08 13.23 14.23
C ALA A 599 -24.10 13.38 15.36
N ASP A 600 -25.06 12.45 15.43
CA ASP A 600 -25.99 12.31 16.55
C ASP A 600 -25.48 11.30 17.60
N ALA A 601 -24.76 10.31 17.15
CA ALA A 601 -24.06 9.36 18.03
C ALA A 601 -22.64 9.09 17.52
N PHE A 602 -21.73 8.84 18.46
CA PHE A 602 -20.36 8.41 18.17
C PHE A 602 -20.04 7.13 18.94
N LEU A 603 -19.51 6.15 18.21
CA LEU A 603 -19.07 4.86 18.71
C LEU A 603 -17.55 4.73 18.56
N PRO A 604 -16.76 4.75 19.65
CA PRO A 604 -15.32 4.72 19.59
C PRO A 604 -14.80 3.33 19.19
N ALA A 605 -14.23 3.25 18.01
CA ALA A 605 -13.61 2.03 17.49
C ALA A 605 -12.17 1.86 18.03
N ALA A 606 -11.74 0.61 18.19
CA ALA A 606 -10.35 0.28 18.44
C ALA A 606 -9.51 0.56 17.19
N ALA A 607 -8.30 1.10 17.38
CA ALA A 607 -7.36 1.30 16.30
C ALA A 607 -6.85 -0.03 15.75
N TRP A 608 -6.28 -0.02 14.54
CA TRP A 608 -5.72 -1.22 13.91
C TRP A 608 -4.72 -1.97 14.79
N ILE A 609 -3.89 -1.24 15.52
CA ILE A 609 -2.88 -1.77 16.43
C ILE A 609 -3.46 -2.29 17.78
N GLU A 610 -4.75 -2.15 17.99
CA GLU A 610 -5.45 -2.46 19.26
C GLU A 610 -6.41 -3.64 19.13
N ARG A 611 -6.47 -4.28 17.97
CA ARG A 611 -7.42 -5.36 17.69
C ARG A 611 -6.79 -6.54 16.98
N GLU A 612 -7.37 -7.71 17.16
CA GLU A 612 -7.07 -8.94 16.44
C GLU A 612 -8.00 -9.07 15.25
N GLY A 613 -7.50 -9.63 14.16
CA GLY A 613 -8.30 -9.89 12.95
C GLY A 613 -7.45 -10.42 11.83
N HIS A 614 -8.01 -10.35 10.61
CA HIS A 614 -7.30 -10.63 9.37
C HIS A 614 -7.48 -9.48 8.39
N ALA A 615 -6.49 -9.30 7.52
CA ALA A 615 -6.58 -8.42 6.36
C ALA A 615 -6.34 -9.23 5.09
N THR A 616 -7.29 -9.14 4.16
CA THR A 616 -7.15 -9.76 2.84
C THR A 616 -6.55 -8.77 1.86
N ASP A 617 -5.36 -9.09 1.33
CA ASP A 617 -4.65 -8.24 0.39
C ASP A 617 -5.24 -8.30 -1.04
N TRP A 618 -4.62 -7.57 -2.00
CA TRP A 618 -5.12 -7.50 -3.38
C TRP A 618 -5.16 -8.87 -4.08
N GLU A 619 -4.27 -9.79 -3.72
CA GLU A 619 -4.24 -11.15 -4.29
C GLU A 619 -5.26 -12.09 -3.63
N GLY A 620 -5.96 -11.64 -2.58
CA GLY A 620 -6.92 -12.44 -1.83
C GLY A 620 -6.31 -13.28 -0.71
N ARG A 621 -5.06 -13.03 -0.35
CA ARG A 621 -4.37 -13.64 0.80
C ARG A 621 -4.84 -13.01 2.09
N SER A 622 -5.47 -13.76 2.96
CA SER A 622 -5.83 -13.35 4.30
C SER A 622 -4.65 -13.51 5.25
N GLN A 623 -4.28 -12.46 5.97
CA GLN A 623 -3.11 -12.40 6.83
C GLN A 623 -3.50 -11.89 8.22
N PRO A 624 -2.94 -12.47 9.31
CA PRO A 624 -3.32 -12.10 10.66
C PRO A 624 -2.85 -10.68 11.03
N ILE A 625 -3.75 -9.91 11.60
CA ILE A 625 -3.49 -8.67 12.31
C ILE A 625 -3.38 -9.03 13.79
N HIS A 626 -2.32 -8.61 14.46
CA HIS A 626 -2.15 -8.81 15.89
C HIS A 626 -2.23 -7.48 16.63
N ALA A 627 -2.99 -7.48 17.71
CA ALA A 627 -3.00 -6.36 18.64
C ALA A 627 -1.60 -6.19 19.25
N VAL A 628 -1.07 -4.99 19.16
CA VAL A 628 0.22 -4.65 19.77
C VAL A 628 0.06 -4.05 21.16
N ARG A 629 -1.16 -3.58 21.47
CA ARG A 629 -1.60 -3.13 22.79
C ARG A 629 -3.12 -3.32 22.94
N GLY A 630 -3.64 -3.21 24.14
CA GLY A 630 -5.08 -3.19 24.37
C GLY A 630 -5.75 -1.91 23.83
N PRO A 631 -7.10 -1.93 23.66
CA PRO A 631 -7.86 -0.76 23.25
C PRO A 631 -7.69 0.42 24.20
N THR A 632 -7.62 1.63 23.64
CA THR A 632 -7.48 2.87 24.40
C THR A 632 -8.85 3.29 24.96
N GLY A 633 -8.93 3.62 26.25
CA GLY A 633 -10.18 4.00 26.90
C GLY A 633 -11.19 2.85 26.93
N VAL A 634 -12.41 3.10 26.46
CA VAL A 634 -13.47 2.08 26.34
C VAL A 634 -13.74 1.68 24.90
N SER A 635 -12.84 2.04 23.96
CA SER A 635 -12.95 1.66 22.54
C SER A 635 -13.06 0.14 22.39
N ARG A 636 -13.76 -0.32 21.35
CA ARG A 636 -13.99 -1.73 21.05
C ARG A 636 -13.65 -2.07 19.63
N ALA A 637 -13.38 -3.35 19.35
CA ALA A 637 -13.35 -3.85 17.97
C ALA A 637 -14.71 -3.63 17.32
N ASP A 638 -14.71 -3.42 16.00
CA ASP A 638 -15.96 -3.07 15.31
C ASP A 638 -17.01 -4.18 15.44
N TRP A 639 -16.61 -5.46 15.37
CA TRP A 639 -17.52 -6.59 15.54
C TRP A 639 -18.18 -6.63 16.93
N GLU A 640 -17.51 -6.21 18.00
CA GLU A 640 -18.07 -6.13 19.35
C GLU A 640 -19.12 -5.02 19.45
N ILE A 641 -18.88 -3.90 18.74
CA ILE A 641 -19.86 -2.80 18.66
C ILE A 641 -21.11 -3.28 17.91
N PHE A 642 -20.91 -4.01 16.81
CA PHE A 642 -22.00 -4.54 15.99
C PHE A 642 -22.84 -5.59 16.73
N GLU A 643 -22.21 -6.50 17.47
CA GLU A 643 -22.92 -7.47 18.32
C GLU A 643 -23.73 -6.76 19.41
N GLY A 644 -23.11 -5.82 20.15
CA GLY A 644 -23.80 -5.09 21.22
C GLY A 644 -25.00 -4.27 20.72
N LEU A 645 -24.88 -3.67 19.53
CA LEU A 645 -25.99 -2.96 18.90
C LEU A 645 -27.10 -3.92 18.46
N ALA A 646 -26.78 -5.06 17.89
CA ALA A 646 -27.73 -6.09 17.49
C ALA A 646 -28.48 -6.68 18.69
N GLU A 647 -27.78 -6.90 19.83
CA GLU A 647 -28.39 -7.30 21.08
C GLU A 647 -29.38 -6.24 21.59
N ALA A 648 -29.02 -4.96 21.57
CA ALA A 648 -29.93 -3.87 21.96
C ALA A 648 -31.19 -3.79 21.09
N MET A 649 -31.08 -4.18 19.82
CA MET A 649 -32.23 -4.30 18.90
C MET A 649 -33.06 -5.58 19.11
N GLY A 650 -32.63 -6.49 20.02
CA GLY A 650 -33.27 -7.80 20.23
C GLY A 650 -33.02 -8.78 19.07
N ARG A 651 -32.01 -8.58 18.26
CA ARG A 651 -31.63 -9.42 17.11
C ARG A 651 -30.12 -9.75 17.14
N PRO A 652 -29.63 -10.44 18.18
CA PRO A 652 -28.20 -10.74 18.36
C PRO A 652 -27.64 -11.48 17.14
N LEU A 653 -26.39 -11.18 16.78
CA LEU A 653 -25.68 -11.83 15.68
C LEU A 653 -25.16 -13.22 16.08
N GLY A 654 -24.99 -13.44 17.38
CA GLY A 654 -24.60 -14.72 17.96
C GLY A 654 -23.09 -14.92 18.05
N PHE A 655 -22.31 -13.86 18.02
CA PHE A 655 -20.87 -13.91 18.19
C PHE A 655 -20.50 -13.83 19.67
N GLY A 656 -20.32 -14.96 20.34
CA GLY A 656 -19.87 -14.97 21.72
C GLY A 656 -18.44 -14.47 21.90
N ASP A 657 -17.60 -14.70 20.88
CA ASP A 657 -16.21 -14.26 20.79
C ASP A 657 -15.73 -14.25 19.32
N LEU A 658 -14.51 -13.78 19.10
CA LEU A 658 -13.89 -13.73 17.77
C LEU A 658 -13.70 -15.12 17.16
N GLY A 659 -13.51 -16.16 17.97
CA GLY A 659 -13.40 -17.55 17.51
C GLY A 659 -14.72 -18.08 16.95
N ALA A 660 -15.84 -17.77 17.60
CA ALA A 660 -17.19 -18.12 17.16
C ALA A 660 -17.53 -17.40 15.84
N LEU A 661 -17.20 -16.10 15.74
CA LEU A 661 -17.36 -15.34 14.50
C LEU A 661 -16.56 -15.98 13.34
N ARG A 662 -15.29 -16.32 13.56
CA ARG A 662 -14.44 -16.99 12.58
C ARG A 662 -14.97 -18.35 12.16
N ALA A 663 -15.45 -19.13 13.11
CA ALA A 663 -16.01 -20.45 12.83
C ALA A 663 -17.28 -20.37 11.95
N GLU A 664 -18.11 -19.35 12.15
CA GLU A 664 -19.29 -19.10 11.31
C GLU A 664 -18.90 -18.58 9.93
N ALA A 665 -17.95 -17.62 9.88
CA ALA A 665 -17.56 -16.97 8.63
C ALA A 665 -16.80 -17.89 7.68
N ALA A 666 -15.94 -18.77 8.17
CA ALA A 666 -15.03 -19.57 7.37
C ALA A 666 -15.72 -20.35 6.23
N PRO A 667 -16.76 -21.16 6.47
CA PRO A 667 -17.43 -21.92 5.40
C PRO A 667 -18.17 -21.02 4.39
N LEU A 668 -18.61 -19.84 4.80
CA LEU A 668 -19.32 -18.88 3.94
C LEU A 668 -18.37 -18.10 3.06
N LEU A 669 -17.10 -17.97 3.47
CA LEU A 669 -16.03 -17.28 2.78
C LEU A 669 -15.12 -18.23 1.98
N GLU A 670 -15.38 -19.54 1.97
CA GLU A 670 -14.61 -20.47 1.16
C GLU A 670 -14.69 -20.12 -0.34
N PRO A 671 -13.57 -20.25 -1.10
CA PRO A 671 -13.59 -20.08 -2.54
C PRO A 671 -14.63 -20.96 -3.22
N ARG A 672 -15.36 -20.41 -4.17
CA ARG A 672 -16.41 -21.12 -4.88
C ARG A 672 -16.33 -20.88 -6.40
N PRO A 673 -16.68 -21.85 -7.23
CA PRO A 673 -16.75 -21.64 -8.66
C PRO A 673 -17.92 -20.69 -9.00
N VAL A 674 -17.62 -19.64 -9.74
CA VAL A 674 -18.63 -18.75 -10.31
C VAL A 674 -18.91 -19.22 -11.73
N THR A 675 -20.12 -19.74 -11.96
CA THR A 675 -20.53 -20.22 -13.29
C THR A 675 -20.60 -19.06 -14.28
N SER A 676 -19.81 -19.16 -15.35
CA SER A 676 -19.69 -18.13 -16.35
C SER A 676 -20.76 -18.24 -17.43
N ARG A 677 -21.81 -17.44 -17.35
CA ARG A 677 -22.52 -17.05 -18.57
C ARG A 677 -22.01 -15.66 -18.96
N SER A 678 -21.21 -15.62 -20.03
CA SER A 678 -20.85 -14.37 -20.67
C SER A 678 -22.12 -13.67 -21.14
N THR A 679 -22.41 -12.50 -20.63
CA THR A 679 -23.41 -11.62 -21.28
C THR A 679 -22.87 -11.27 -22.66
N ALA A 680 -23.75 -11.40 -23.68
CA ALA A 680 -23.40 -10.95 -25.02
C ALA A 680 -22.99 -9.46 -24.95
N TRP A 681 -21.80 -9.18 -25.42
CA TRP A 681 -21.27 -7.83 -25.44
C TRP A 681 -21.28 -7.28 -26.86
N THR A 682 -21.87 -6.11 -27.02
CA THR A 682 -21.75 -5.28 -28.20
C THR A 682 -20.75 -4.17 -27.87
N GLY A 683 -19.61 -4.13 -28.56
CA GLY A 683 -18.56 -3.13 -28.30
C GLY A 683 -19.12 -1.73 -28.13
N THR A 684 -18.56 -0.98 -27.17
CA THR A 684 -19.08 0.37 -26.84
C THR A 684 -18.67 1.42 -27.88
N GLY A 685 -17.71 1.07 -28.78
CA GLY A 685 -17.09 2.04 -29.68
C GLY A 685 -16.20 3.03 -28.91
N ARG A 686 -15.61 3.97 -29.62
CA ARG A 686 -14.82 5.02 -28.97
C ARG A 686 -15.75 5.98 -28.24
N PRO A 687 -15.66 6.12 -26.91
CA PRO A 687 -16.51 7.02 -26.15
C PRO A 687 -16.31 8.48 -26.55
N GLN A 688 -17.34 9.29 -26.39
CA GLN A 688 -17.22 10.74 -26.54
C GLN A 688 -16.41 11.32 -25.37
N ARG A 689 -15.69 12.39 -25.63
CA ARG A 689 -15.02 13.15 -24.59
C ARG A 689 -16.05 13.77 -23.64
N LEU A 690 -15.74 13.84 -22.37
CA LEU A 690 -16.58 14.51 -21.37
C LEU A 690 -16.65 16.03 -21.62
N GLY A 691 -15.58 16.62 -22.16
CA GLY A 691 -15.47 18.04 -22.47
C GLY A 691 -14.24 18.32 -23.33
N GLU A 692 -13.84 19.59 -23.43
CA GLU A 692 -12.57 19.96 -24.08
C GLU A 692 -11.37 19.40 -23.31
N LEU A 693 -11.45 19.43 -21.96
CA LEU A 693 -10.54 18.74 -21.05
C LEU A 693 -11.35 17.84 -20.13
N THR A 694 -10.78 16.68 -19.82
CA THR A 694 -11.27 15.77 -18.77
C THR A 694 -10.37 15.90 -17.55
N LEU A 695 -10.93 16.40 -16.45
CA LEU A 695 -10.28 16.36 -15.14
C LEU A 695 -10.27 14.93 -14.64
N LEU A 696 -9.14 14.48 -14.11
CA LEU A 696 -9.05 13.29 -13.28
C LEU A 696 -8.43 13.66 -11.94
N ALA A 697 -8.96 13.08 -10.87
CA ALA A 697 -8.43 13.28 -9.52
C ALA A 697 -8.21 11.93 -8.83
N TYR A 698 -7.07 11.78 -8.18
CA TYR A 698 -6.83 10.66 -7.29
C TYR A 698 -5.79 11.02 -6.22
N PRO A 699 -5.86 10.38 -5.03
CA PRO A 699 -4.90 10.66 -3.98
C PRO A 699 -3.52 10.11 -4.36
N LEU A 700 -2.50 10.92 -4.14
CA LEU A 700 -1.11 10.49 -4.16
C LEU A 700 -0.81 9.58 -2.95
N LEU A 701 0.38 8.99 -2.89
CA LEU A 701 0.78 8.12 -1.80
C LEU A 701 0.70 8.85 -0.45
N VAL A 702 1.20 10.07 -0.39
CA VAL A 702 1.11 10.95 0.78
C VAL A 702 0.05 12.01 0.50
N ASP A 703 -0.97 12.02 1.33
CA ASP A 703 -2.14 12.89 1.24
C ASP A 703 -2.57 13.34 2.64
N GLU A 704 -3.54 14.25 2.74
CA GLU A 704 -4.15 14.69 4.00
C GLU A 704 -5.24 13.73 4.50
N GLY A 705 -5.28 12.49 4.02
CA GLY A 705 -6.19 11.46 4.53
C GLY A 705 -5.91 11.10 5.99
N ARG A 706 -6.92 10.64 6.72
CA ARG A 706 -6.86 10.34 8.17
C ARG A 706 -5.67 9.48 8.59
N LEU A 707 -5.25 8.51 7.79
CA LEU A 707 -4.10 7.66 8.11
C LEU A 707 -2.74 8.36 7.95
N SER A 708 -2.70 9.56 7.38
CA SER A 708 -1.52 10.41 7.27
C SER A 708 -1.47 11.49 8.35
N GLU A 709 -2.48 11.58 9.22
CA GLU A 709 -2.51 12.56 10.30
C GLU A 709 -1.39 12.29 11.32
N GLY A 710 -0.75 13.36 11.77
CA GLY A 710 0.40 13.30 12.67
C GLY A 710 1.70 12.79 12.04
N ALA A 711 1.74 12.55 10.72
CA ALA A 711 2.95 12.13 9.99
C ALA A 711 3.64 13.33 9.32
N ASP A 712 3.95 14.38 10.10
CA ASP A 712 4.42 15.66 9.58
C ASP A 712 5.74 15.57 8.84
N GLU A 713 6.68 14.75 9.33
CA GLU A 713 7.97 14.52 8.66
C GLU A 713 7.80 13.80 7.32
N LEU A 714 6.81 12.88 7.22
CA LEU A 714 6.47 12.20 5.97
C LEU A 714 5.85 13.18 4.97
N LYS A 715 4.94 14.02 5.42
CA LYS A 715 4.32 15.05 4.59
C LYS A 715 5.35 16.07 4.10
N ALA A 716 6.24 16.51 4.97
CA ALA A 716 7.34 17.40 4.60
C ALA A 716 8.31 16.79 3.58
N ALA A 717 8.51 15.46 3.61
CA ALA A 717 9.41 14.76 2.69
C ALA A 717 8.78 14.46 1.32
N LEU A 718 7.52 14.04 1.30
CA LEU A 718 6.87 13.46 0.11
C LEU A 718 5.54 14.15 -0.24
N GLY A 719 4.99 14.97 0.63
CA GLY A 719 3.78 15.76 0.36
C GLY A 719 4.01 16.71 -0.81
N GLN A 720 2.95 17.03 -1.49
CA GLN A 720 2.96 17.99 -2.60
C GLN A 720 1.88 19.04 -2.36
N ASP A 721 2.20 20.27 -2.70
CA ASP A 721 1.21 21.33 -2.76
C ASP A 721 0.19 21.04 -3.86
N PRO A 722 -1.04 21.55 -3.78
CA PRO A 722 -2.05 21.36 -4.81
C PRO A 722 -1.60 21.94 -6.16
N PHE A 723 -1.83 21.20 -7.22
CA PHE A 723 -1.49 21.61 -8.58
C PHE A 723 -2.49 21.06 -9.59
N VAL A 724 -2.52 21.69 -10.76
CA VAL A 724 -3.14 21.12 -11.96
C VAL A 724 -2.07 20.78 -12.97
N GLU A 725 -2.05 19.54 -13.45
CA GLU A 725 -1.09 19.05 -14.44
C GLU A 725 -1.75 18.94 -15.81
N LEU A 726 -1.08 19.48 -16.84
CA LEU A 726 -1.58 19.61 -18.20
C LEU A 726 -0.51 19.21 -19.23
N HIS A 727 -0.97 18.71 -20.37
CA HIS A 727 -0.13 18.52 -21.54
C HIS A 727 0.30 19.88 -22.14
N PRO A 728 1.55 20.02 -22.68
CA PRO A 728 2.03 21.29 -23.26
C PRO A 728 1.09 21.89 -24.29
N GLU A 729 0.57 21.10 -25.23
CA GLU A 729 -0.35 21.60 -26.25
C GLU A 729 -1.68 22.13 -25.68
N ASP A 730 -2.14 21.58 -24.55
CA ASP A 730 -3.37 22.04 -23.91
C ASP A 730 -3.11 23.29 -23.06
N ALA A 731 -1.93 23.42 -22.49
CA ALA A 731 -1.47 24.63 -21.78
C ALA A 731 -1.28 25.79 -22.77
N ASP A 732 -0.57 25.57 -23.86
CA ASP A 732 -0.33 26.59 -24.89
C ASP A 732 -1.62 27.17 -25.47
N LYS A 733 -2.61 26.31 -25.78
CA LYS A 733 -3.93 26.75 -26.30
C LYS A 733 -4.66 27.69 -25.35
N ARG A 734 -4.30 27.68 -24.07
CA ARG A 734 -4.96 28.43 -22.98
C ARG A 734 -4.10 29.55 -22.42
N GLY A 735 -2.88 29.71 -22.94
CA GLY A 735 -1.92 30.69 -22.46
C GLY A 735 -1.42 30.42 -21.03
N LEU A 736 -1.38 29.13 -20.64
CA LEU A 736 -0.85 28.67 -19.35
C LEU A 736 0.63 28.35 -19.47
N VAL A 737 1.38 28.68 -18.42
CA VAL A 737 2.82 28.41 -18.32
C VAL A 737 3.13 27.57 -17.10
N ASP A 738 4.17 26.76 -17.18
CA ASP A 738 4.64 25.97 -16.05
C ASP A 738 5.05 26.87 -14.90
N GLY A 739 4.65 26.52 -13.66
CA GLY A 739 4.82 27.33 -12.46
C GLY A 739 3.89 28.55 -12.36
N GLY A 740 3.02 28.77 -13.37
CA GLY A 740 1.96 29.79 -13.30
C GLY A 740 0.78 29.34 -12.44
N ARG A 741 -0.27 30.16 -12.35
CA ARG A 741 -1.51 29.83 -11.65
C ARG A 741 -2.68 29.79 -12.61
N ALA A 742 -3.58 28.86 -12.40
CA ALA A 742 -4.81 28.69 -13.20
C ALA A 742 -6.04 28.56 -12.32
N THR A 743 -7.15 29.11 -12.80
CA THR A 743 -8.48 28.82 -12.27
C THR A 743 -9.00 27.56 -12.95
N VAL A 744 -9.27 26.53 -12.15
CA VAL A 744 -9.83 25.24 -12.55
C VAL A 744 -11.31 25.28 -12.20
N THR A 745 -12.19 25.25 -13.19
CA THR A 745 -13.63 25.35 -13.03
C THR A 745 -14.31 24.11 -13.57
N THR A 746 -15.18 23.50 -12.78
CA THR A 746 -16.05 22.37 -13.16
C THR A 746 -17.51 22.74 -12.92
N GLU A 747 -18.42 21.80 -13.16
CA GLU A 747 -19.83 21.95 -12.81
C GLU A 747 -20.03 22.04 -11.29
N ALA A 748 -19.17 21.38 -10.50
CA ALA A 748 -19.28 21.31 -9.04
C ALA A 748 -18.68 22.52 -8.33
N GLY A 749 -17.64 23.15 -8.88
CA GLY A 749 -16.98 24.28 -8.22
C GLY A 749 -15.73 24.76 -8.94
N GLU A 750 -14.96 25.60 -8.25
CA GLU A 750 -13.71 26.12 -8.81
C GLU A 750 -12.59 26.20 -7.74
N ALA A 751 -11.34 26.13 -8.22
CA ALA A 751 -10.15 26.32 -7.40
C ALA A 751 -9.05 26.99 -8.20
N VAL A 752 -8.18 27.75 -7.52
CA VAL A 752 -6.98 28.35 -8.12
C VAL A 752 -5.76 27.55 -7.74
N LEU A 753 -5.10 26.93 -8.71
CA LEU A 753 -4.01 25.96 -8.54
C LEU A 753 -2.77 26.36 -9.28
N ASP A 754 -1.62 25.90 -8.82
CA ASP A 754 -0.36 26.01 -9.53
C ASP A 754 -0.37 25.09 -10.77
N VAL A 755 0.17 25.57 -11.88
CA VAL A 755 0.18 24.86 -13.16
C VAL A 755 1.48 24.06 -13.29
N ARG A 756 1.34 22.78 -13.65
CA ARG A 756 2.44 21.92 -14.09
C ARG A 756 2.22 21.53 -15.54
N VAL A 757 3.18 21.84 -16.39
CA VAL A 757 3.14 21.51 -17.81
C VAL A 757 4.10 20.36 -18.08
N THR A 758 3.58 19.24 -18.59
CA THR A 758 4.39 18.05 -18.84
C THR A 758 3.82 17.18 -19.97
N GLU A 759 4.69 16.56 -20.75
CA GLU A 759 4.33 15.51 -21.72
C GLU A 759 3.91 14.17 -21.07
N HIS A 760 3.90 14.11 -19.73
CA HIS A 760 3.60 12.89 -18.96
C HIS A 760 2.11 12.69 -18.69
N ILE A 761 1.25 13.48 -19.31
CA ILE A 761 -0.20 13.36 -19.25
C ILE A 761 -0.80 13.31 -20.65
N ALA A 762 -1.91 12.59 -20.81
CA ALA A 762 -2.60 12.52 -22.10
C ALA A 762 -3.12 13.88 -22.54
N GLN A 763 -2.98 14.20 -23.84
CA GLN A 763 -3.60 15.39 -24.40
C GLN A 763 -5.13 15.36 -24.22
N GLY A 764 -5.70 16.45 -23.71
CA GLY A 764 -7.10 16.57 -23.36
C GLY A 764 -7.42 16.11 -21.93
N ALA A 765 -6.42 15.65 -21.16
CA ALA A 765 -6.58 15.33 -19.73
C ALA A 765 -5.98 16.45 -18.86
N ALA A 766 -6.57 16.66 -17.70
CA ALA A 766 -6.03 17.48 -16.62
C ALA A 766 -6.03 16.65 -15.33
N PHE A 767 -4.96 16.71 -14.54
CA PHE A 767 -4.87 15.99 -13.26
C PHE A 767 -4.79 16.96 -12.09
N VAL A 768 -5.57 16.66 -11.05
CA VAL A 768 -5.49 17.35 -9.75
C VAL A 768 -5.35 16.29 -8.66
N PRO A 769 -4.34 16.39 -7.78
CA PRO A 769 -4.20 15.41 -6.70
C PRO A 769 -5.33 15.57 -5.67
N PHE A 770 -5.88 14.45 -5.24
CA PHE A 770 -6.97 14.40 -4.28
C PHE A 770 -6.42 14.49 -2.83
N ASN A 771 -7.11 15.22 -1.95
CA ASN A 771 -6.74 15.40 -0.53
C ASN A 771 -5.32 15.98 -0.33
N GLN A 772 -5.01 17.10 -0.96
CA GLN A 772 -3.76 17.83 -0.68
C GLN A 772 -4.02 19.01 0.29
N PRO A 773 -2.97 19.52 0.96
CA PRO A 773 -3.12 20.66 1.89
C PRO A 773 -3.84 21.85 1.23
N GLY A 774 -4.91 22.32 1.85
CA GLY A 774 -5.66 23.49 1.36
C GLY A 774 -6.51 23.27 0.10
N LEU A 775 -6.62 22.02 -0.40
CA LEU A 775 -7.47 21.67 -1.53
C LEU A 775 -8.46 20.56 -1.16
N ALA A 776 -9.73 20.89 -1.16
CA ALA A 776 -10.82 19.94 -1.15
C ALA A 776 -11.18 19.56 -2.60
N ALA A 777 -10.39 18.69 -3.23
CA ALA A 777 -10.57 18.34 -4.65
C ALA A 777 -11.93 17.70 -4.96
N ASN A 778 -12.62 17.14 -3.96
CA ASN A 778 -13.98 16.64 -4.12
C ASN A 778 -15.03 17.75 -4.32
N GLU A 779 -14.70 19.01 -4.05
CA GLU A 779 -15.54 20.18 -4.42
C GLU A 779 -15.45 20.50 -5.91
N LEU A 780 -14.48 19.94 -6.63
CA LEU A 780 -14.37 20.03 -8.08
C LEU A 780 -15.04 18.83 -8.79
N LEU A 781 -15.63 17.90 -8.07
CA LEU A 781 -16.12 16.62 -8.61
C LEU A 781 -17.63 16.49 -8.40
N SER A 782 -18.32 15.89 -9.38
CA SER A 782 -19.78 15.70 -9.38
C SER A 782 -20.17 14.21 -9.43
N GLY A 783 -19.57 13.41 -8.52
CA GLY A 783 -19.95 12.01 -8.32
C GLY A 783 -19.06 10.97 -8.99
N SER A 784 -18.02 11.38 -9.71
CA SER A 784 -16.94 10.55 -10.24
C SER A 784 -15.62 11.25 -10.02
N PHE A 785 -14.52 10.49 -9.94
CA PHE A 785 -13.16 11.06 -9.91
C PHE A 785 -12.71 11.60 -11.28
N THR A 786 -13.60 11.60 -12.26
CA THR A 786 -13.41 12.22 -13.57
C THR A 786 -14.60 13.12 -13.92
N THR A 787 -14.34 14.32 -14.45
CA THR A 787 -15.36 15.28 -14.86
C THR A 787 -14.85 16.18 -15.99
N ALA A 788 -15.77 16.86 -16.70
CA ALA A 788 -15.40 17.93 -17.62
C ALA A 788 -14.84 19.13 -16.87
N VAL A 789 -13.81 19.78 -17.43
CA VAL A 789 -13.16 20.92 -16.77
C VAL A 789 -12.79 22.01 -17.77
N ARG A 790 -12.90 23.26 -17.31
CA ARG A 790 -12.36 24.44 -17.97
C ARG A 790 -11.20 24.96 -17.11
N ILE A 791 -10.08 25.30 -17.76
CA ILE A 791 -8.88 25.79 -17.10
C ILE A 791 -8.44 27.04 -17.82
N GLU A 792 -8.30 28.14 -17.07
CA GLU A 792 -7.94 29.46 -17.59
C GLU A 792 -6.86 30.08 -16.71
N PRO A 793 -5.99 30.98 -17.22
CA PRO A 793 -5.06 31.69 -16.38
C PRO A 793 -5.78 32.40 -15.23
N ALA A 794 -5.25 32.26 -14.01
CA ALA A 794 -5.82 32.98 -12.88
C ALA A 794 -5.66 34.48 -13.08
N VAL A 795 -6.71 35.24 -12.86
CA VAL A 795 -6.64 36.71 -12.87
C VAL A 795 -5.80 37.12 -11.66
N ALA A 796 -4.71 37.83 -11.90
CA ALA A 796 -3.89 38.37 -10.82
C ALA A 796 -4.78 39.20 -9.87
N GLU A 797 -4.87 38.84 -8.60
CA GLU A 797 -5.44 39.75 -7.60
C GLU A 797 -4.68 41.06 -7.66
N PRO A 798 -5.36 42.20 -7.75
CA PRO A 798 -4.67 43.48 -7.69
C PRO A 798 -3.89 43.54 -6.37
N ALA A 799 -2.58 43.73 -6.48
CA ALA A 799 -1.70 43.85 -5.33
C ALA A 799 -2.34 44.85 -4.35
N VAL A 800 -2.75 44.38 -3.18
CA VAL A 800 -3.15 45.25 -2.09
C VAL A 800 -1.91 46.10 -1.78
N ALA A 801 -1.94 47.37 -2.20
CA ALA A 801 -0.87 48.29 -1.88
C ALA A 801 -0.76 48.33 -0.37
N GLU A 802 0.31 47.79 0.18
CA GLU A 802 0.69 48.04 1.56
C GLU A 802 0.84 49.55 1.69
N GLY A 803 -0.20 50.19 2.23
CA GLY A 803 -0.22 51.58 2.53
C GLY A 803 0.87 51.89 3.54
N ALA A 804 1.84 52.65 3.08
CA ALA A 804 2.80 53.31 3.95
C ALA A 804 2.06 54.06 5.04
N ALA A 805 2.26 53.67 6.31
CA ALA A 805 2.08 54.50 7.49
C ALA A 805 3.14 54.15 8.52
#